data_5421b2458b073312e7dc33adf80a4ef6
#
_entry.id   5421b2458b073312e7dc33adf80a4ef6
#
_cell.length_a   1.000
_cell.length_b   1.000
_cell.length_c   1.000
_cell.angle_alpha   90.00
_cell.angle_beta   90.00
_cell.angle_gamma   90.00
#
_symmetry.space_group_name_H-M   'P 1'
#
loop_
_entity.id
_entity.type
_entity.pdbx_description
1 polymer ?
#
loop_
_entity_poly.entity_id
_entity_poly.type
_entity_poly.pdbx_seq_one_letter_code
_entity_poly.pdbx_strand_id
1 'polypeptide(L)'
;MTMNNYRNLVRRKQLNILRPGKGLGCCALIEYPSLPERFRHKFEAKYGDPEELLSNNKPMITINATARRFFAGLEEGSFRLPNGERLPAEKIEEYTLNASVLDVLVEKVQEQRIGRNRLKNSTRIIWENILATAEQMRNDFHHTLPENAARLKDKLRAYEREGFASLVSKKFCNANKSKITPEGGRLLVALRRSRIPVYTLRQIFEEYNRRAEQKGWKTLESMNSVTAYLDRPDIAPKWWAAVYGELAARQKFDRKQQTVMPALRDALWYGDGTKLNLYYKGRDKSGRLVKKTAMVYEVIDAYSEMLLGYCIGEVENAEMQRRAFRMAVETAGHKPFEIVTDNQGGQKTDKSKEFMSRICRISRNTAPHTPQAKTIESLFGRFQREVLHADWRFTGQNITATSRDSRPNLEFVEANADGLYTFEELCRAYADYRERWNDMRHPDSKMSRREMYLRSENPEAPALSRYDYMEMFWRETERPSEFTSSGITIQVEGQRYTYEVFDAAGLPDMEFRRKNTTRKFFVRYDPDDMTRVWLCTKPAVGGLRMVVPAGPYATVHRAIQEQSSEEQIFLRAMLEANKQERILRQMEGYRLELEHGVAPEQHGLRTPRLQGLSRRDQERLYDTRAVHTLTPTGTEAAESCEPISIGQTEKQISNMTFDEASFYNRF
;
A
#
# COMPACT_ATOMS: atom_id res chain seq x y z
N MET A 1 63.09 -29.68 21.10
CA MET A 1 62.84 -31.06 21.60
C MET A 1 63.91 -32.00 21.10
N THR A 2 64.44 -32.92 21.95
CA THR A 2 65.44 -33.95 21.51
C THR A 2 64.69 -35.08 20.79
N MET A 3 65.39 -35.81 19.91
CA MET A 3 64.76 -36.89 19.13
C MET A 3 64.20 -38.01 20.05
N ASN A 4 64.87 -38.26 21.20
CA ASN A 4 64.37 -39.23 22.20
C ASN A 4 63.06 -38.76 22.86
N ASN A 5 62.93 -37.47 23.18
CA ASN A 5 61.71 -36.92 23.71
C ASN A 5 60.55 -36.96 22.66
N TYR A 6 60.84 -36.67 21.40
CA TYR A 6 59.87 -36.80 20.31
C TYR A 6 59.39 -38.26 20.22
N ARG A 7 60.29 -39.26 20.13
CA ARG A 7 59.90 -40.68 20.03
C ARG A 7 59.03 -41.13 21.22
N ASN A 8 59.39 -40.69 22.43
CA ASN A 8 58.69 -41.07 23.66
C ASN A 8 57.25 -40.44 23.67
N LEU A 9 57.09 -39.19 23.28
CA LEU A 9 55.80 -38.50 23.21
C LEU A 9 54.94 -39.10 22.11
N VAL A 10 55.50 -39.46 20.97
CA VAL A 10 54.74 -40.13 19.88
C VAL A 10 54.27 -41.52 20.35
N ARG A 11 55.16 -42.33 21.02
CA ARG A 11 54.78 -43.63 21.55
C ARG A 11 53.70 -43.58 22.61
N ARG A 12 53.67 -42.49 23.38
CA ARG A 12 52.60 -42.20 24.38
C ARG A 12 51.36 -41.56 23.82
N LYS A 13 51.25 -41.35 22.50
CA LYS A 13 50.15 -40.67 21.81
C LYS A 13 49.85 -39.25 22.36
N GLN A 14 50.89 -38.58 22.83
CA GLN A 14 50.77 -37.22 23.42
C GLN A 14 51.06 -36.11 22.41
N LEU A 15 51.37 -36.44 21.16
CA LEU A 15 51.59 -35.50 20.07
C LEU A 15 50.65 -35.81 18.92
N ASN A 16 49.96 -34.81 18.41
CA ASN A 16 49.24 -34.91 17.16
C ASN A 16 50.21 -34.62 16.00
N ILE A 17 50.51 -35.64 15.20
CA ILE A 17 51.46 -35.54 14.09
C ILE A 17 50.67 -35.40 12.80
N LEU A 18 50.70 -34.22 12.23
CA LEU A 18 50.06 -33.94 10.93
C LEU A 18 50.81 -34.59 9.77
N ARG A 19 52.14 -34.66 9.88
CA ARG A 19 52.98 -35.35 8.91
C ARG A 19 54.21 -35.99 9.61
N PRO A 20 54.40 -37.28 9.49
CA PRO A 20 55.62 -37.94 10.08
C PRO A 20 56.91 -37.57 9.31
N GLY A 21 58.02 -37.41 10.02
CA GLY A 21 59.32 -37.18 9.40
C GLY A 21 59.84 -38.44 8.69
N LYS A 22 60.28 -38.29 7.43
CA LYS A 22 60.77 -39.38 6.58
C LYS A 22 62.23 -39.15 6.18
N GLY A 23 63.17 -39.15 7.13
CA GLY A 23 64.64 -39.10 6.85
C GLY A 23 65.16 -37.66 6.57
N LEU A 24 66.38 -37.54 6.03
CA LEU A 24 67.08 -36.28 5.80
C LEU A 24 66.26 -35.30 4.94
N GLY A 25 65.87 -34.17 5.54
CA GLY A 25 65.20 -33.10 4.88
C GLY A 25 63.66 -33.10 5.00
N CYS A 26 63.05 -34.16 5.54
CA CYS A 26 61.59 -34.19 5.83
C CYS A 26 61.37 -34.08 7.33
N CYS A 27 61.13 -32.86 7.83
CA CYS A 27 60.72 -32.61 9.21
C CYS A 27 59.35 -33.14 9.52
N ALA A 28 59.12 -33.65 10.72
CA ALA A 28 57.81 -33.97 11.22
C ALA A 28 56.99 -32.62 11.42
N LEU A 29 55.75 -32.58 11.00
CA LEU A 29 54.82 -31.49 11.33
C LEU A 29 53.98 -31.94 12.51
N ILE A 30 54.04 -31.17 13.58
CA ILE A 30 53.33 -31.44 14.83
C ILE A 30 52.37 -30.28 15.07
N GLU A 31 51.18 -30.59 15.43
CA GLU A 31 50.17 -29.58 15.77
C GLU A 31 50.60 -28.86 17.07
N TYR A 32 50.73 -27.52 17.01
CA TYR A 32 51.26 -26.72 18.10
C TYR A 32 50.49 -26.89 19.44
N PRO A 33 49.16 -26.87 19.46
CA PRO A 33 48.39 -27.10 20.69
C PRO A 33 48.63 -28.49 21.34
N SER A 34 49.08 -29.49 20.56
CA SER A 34 49.36 -30.82 21.06
C SER A 34 50.76 -30.93 21.73
N LEU A 35 51.59 -29.90 21.61
CA LEU A 35 52.87 -29.87 22.29
C LEU A 35 52.71 -29.72 23.80
N PRO A 36 53.39 -30.54 24.63
CA PRO A 36 53.46 -30.33 26.06
C PRO A 36 53.90 -28.90 26.42
N GLU A 37 53.29 -28.31 27.44
CA GLU A 37 53.42 -26.89 27.83
C GLU A 37 54.90 -26.45 27.95
N ARG A 38 55.75 -27.26 28.53
CA ARG A 38 57.20 -26.99 28.59
C ARG A 38 57.91 -26.81 27.25
N PHE A 39 57.32 -27.32 26.16
CA PHE A 39 57.88 -27.14 24.81
C PHE A 39 57.20 -25.98 24.11
N ARG A 40 55.98 -25.68 24.46
CA ARG A 40 55.28 -24.46 23.99
C ARG A 40 55.96 -23.22 24.55
N HIS A 41 56.17 -23.12 25.85
CA HIS A 41 56.95 -22.03 26.48
C HIS A 41 58.36 -21.84 25.93
N LYS A 42 59.05 -22.93 25.62
CA LYS A 42 60.37 -22.82 24.97
C LYS A 42 60.30 -22.34 23.53
N PHE A 43 59.25 -22.63 22.85
CA PHE A 43 59.01 -22.13 21.50
C PHE A 43 58.64 -20.63 21.54
N GLU A 44 57.71 -20.24 22.39
CA GLU A 44 57.29 -18.86 22.62
C GLU A 44 58.44 -17.96 23.07
N ALA A 45 59.24 -18.43 24.03
CA ALA A 45 60.45 -17.71 24.50
C ALA A 45 61.52 -17.51 23.41
N LYS A 46 61.54 -18.37 22.38
CA LYS A 46 62.54 -18.30 21.32
C LYS A 46 62.01 -17.59 20.04
N TYR A 47 60.76 -17.76 19.73
CA TYR A 47 60.20 -17.34 18.44
C TYR A 47 59.06 -16.35 18.59
N GLY A 48 58.58 -16.08 19.81
CA GLY A 48 57.38 -15.26 20.06
C GLY A 48 56.08 -16.07 20.04
N ASP A 49 54.98 -15.40 20.34
CA ASP A 49 53.65 -15.99 20.30
C ASP A 49 53.32 -16.46 18.89
N PRO A 50 52.88 -17.71 18.67
CA PRO A 50 52.49 -18.21 17.35
C PRO A 50 51.35 -17.44 16.71
N GLU A 51 50.41 -16.92 17.48
CA GLU A 51 49.28 -16.11 16.95
C GLU A 51 49.75 -14.77 16.46
N GLU A 52 50.69 -14.11 17.18
CA GLU A 52 51.31 -12.86 16.73
C GLU A 52 52.22 -13.10 15.50
N LEU A 53 52.99 -14.22 15.48
CA LEU A 53 53.79 -14.57 14.32
C LEU A 53 52.99 -14.88 13.08
N LEU A 54 51.79 -15.47 13.22
CA LEU A 54 50.87 -15.73 12.12
C LEU A 54 50.16 -14.46 11.68
N SER A 55 49.80 -13.58 12.61
CA SER A 55 49.16 -12.31 12.30
C SER A 55 50.09 -11.32 11.60
N ASN A 56 51.36 -11.27 12.02
CA ASN A 56 52.40 -10.45 11.39
C ASN A 56 52.91 -11.02 10.04
N ASN A 57 52.60 -12.25 9.72
CA ASN A 57 52.97 -12.89 8.45
C ASN A 57 51.82 -12.95 7.44
N LYS A 58 50.73 -12.18 7.63
CA LYS A 58 49.72 -12.03 6.58
C LYS A 58 50.38 -11.38 5.37
N PRO A 59 50.33 -11.99 4.20
CA PRO A 59 50.91 -11.39 3.02
C PRO A 59 50.15 -10.07 2.69
N MET A 60 50.84 -8.98 2.86
CA MET A 60 50.33 -7.68 2.42
C MET A 60 50.44 -7.60 0.90
N ILE A 61 49.33 -7.40 0.21
CA ILE A 61 49.33 -7.14 -1.22
C ILE A 61 49.38 -5.62 -1.44
N THR A 62 50.42 -5.16 -2.12
CA THR A 62 50.46 -3.82 -2.68
C THR A 62 49.95 -3.89 -4.12
N ILE A 63 48.88 -3.19 -4.42
CA ILE A 63 48.32 -3.19 -5.78
C ILE A 63 49.34 -2.61 -6.75
N ASN A 64 49.72 -3.41 -7.75
CA ASN A 64 50.73 -3.02 -8.74
C ASN A 64 50.16 -1.94 -9.70
N ALA A 65 50.47 -0.66 -9.43
CA ALA A 65 50.02 0.47 -10.22
C ALA A 65 50.51 0.40 -11.68
N THR A 66 51.69 -0.18 -11.92
CA THR A 66 52.25 -0.36 -13.29
C THR A 66 51.44 -1.40 -14.06
N ALA A 67 51.06 -2.50 -13.43
CA ALA A 67 50.17 -3.48 -14.03
C ALA A 67 48.80 -2.87 -14.39
N ARG A 68 48.27 -2.07 -13.48
CA ARG A 68 46.98 -1.38 -13.73
C ARG A 68 47.05 -0.45 -14.93
N ARG A 69 48.10 0.36 -15.06
CA ARG A 69 48.34 1.23 -16.23
C ARG A 69 48.49 0.43 -17.52
N PHE A 70 49.23 -0.66 -17.46
CA PHE A 70 49.41 -1.57 -18.60
C PHE A 70 48.11 -2.16 -19.09
N PHE A 71 47.26 -2.68 -18.21
CA PHE A 71 45.95 -3.26 -18.59
C PHE A 71 44.91 -2.20 -18.97
N ALA A 72 45.00 -0.98 -18.42
CA ALA A 72 44.07 0.12 -18.76
C ALA A 72 44.23 0.62 -20.19
N GLY A 73 45.36 0.34 -20.86
CA GLY A 73 45.56 0.69 -22.27
C GLY A 73 45.60 2.20 -22.52
N LEU A 74 46.07 2.99 -21.54
CA LEU A 74 46.07 4.46 -21.60
C LEU A 74 47.38 5.05 -22.13
N GLU A 75 48.50 4.34 -21.92
CA GLU A 75 49.85 4.79 -22.25
C GLU A 75 50.37 4.09 -23.52
N GLU A 76 51.37 4.67 -24.17
CA GLU A 76 52.07 4.07 -25.27
C GLU A 76 52.82 2.81 -24.79
N GLY A 77 52.64 1.69 -25.45
CA GLY A 77 53.18 0.38 -25.01
C GLY A 77 52.31 -0.43 -24.06
N SER A 78 51.15 0.13 -23.62
CA SER A 78 50.18 -0.62 -22.84
C SER A 78 49.37 -1.61 -23.67
N PHE A 79 48.72 -2.55 -22.97
CA PHE A 79 47.99 -3.62 -23.65
C PHE A 79 46.68 -3.08 -24.32
N ARG A 80 46.52 -3.46 -25.57
CA ARG A 80 45.24 -3.29 -26.31
C ARG A 80 44.80 -4.61 -26.90
N LEU A 81 43.49 -4.80 -27.03
CA LEU A 81 42.93 -5.95 -27.72
C LEU A 81 43.25 -5.90 -29.21
N PRO A 82 43.30 -7.05 -29.89
CA PRO A 82 43.58 -7.10 -31.35
C PRO A 82 42.66 -6.23 -32.24
N ASN A 83 41.48 -5.87 -31.75
CA ASN A 83 40.54 -4.95 -32.39
C ASN A 83 40.79 -3.47 -32.06
N GLY A 84 41.84 -3.15 -31.33
CA GLY A 84 42.18 -1.78 -30.87
C GLY A 84 41.44 -1.29 -29.63
N GLU A 85 40.43 -2.02 -29.15
CA GLU A 85 39.68 -1.66 -27.96
C GLU A 85 40.49 -1.92 -26.68
N ARG A 86 40.00 -1.31 -25.59
CA ARG A 86 40.57 -1.53 -24.24
C ARG A 86 39.94 -2.78 -23.60
N LEU A 87 40.62 -3.34 -22.61
CA LEU A 87 40.04 -4.39 -21.77
C LEU A 87 38.80 -3.86 -21.01
N PRO A 88 37.79 -4.71 -20.78
CA PRO A 88 36.70 -4.37 -19.87
C PRO A 88 37.22 -4.02 -18.47
N ALA A 89 36.59 -3.06 -17.77
CA ALA A 89 37.01 -2.60 -16.44
C ALA A 89 37.17 -3.75 -15.43
N GLU A 90 36.24 -4.70 -15.41
CA GLU A 90 36.32 -5.89 -14.56
C GLU A 90 37.57 -6.71 -14.82
N LYS A 91 38.02 -6.83 -16.05
CA LYS A 91 39.22 -7.58 -16.44
C LYS A 91 40.51 -6.81 -16.12
N ILE A 92 40.46 -5.49 -16.17
CA ILE A 92 41.57 -4.65 -15.72
C ILE A 92 41.81 -4.86 -14.24
N GLU A 93 40.76 -4.83 -13.43
CA GLU A 93 40.85 -5.07 -11.96
C GLU A 93 41.32 -6.50 -11.65
N GLU A 94 40.71 -7.49 -12.33
CA GLU A 94 41.06 -8.91 -12.17
C GLU A 94 42.55 -9.17 -12.48
N TYR A 95 43.03 -8.68 -13.63
CA TYR A 95 44.44 -8.94 -14.02
C TYR A 95 45.43 -8.12 -13.20
N THR A 96 45.04 -6.92 -12.76
CA THR A 96 45.85 -6.12 -11.84
C THR A 96 46.01 -6.83 -10.50
N LEU A 97 44.93 -7.37 -9.96
CA LEU A 97 44.97 -8.16 -8.72
C LEU A 97 45.82 -9.42 -8.91
N ASN A 98 45.63 -10.15 -9.99
CA ASN A 98 46.42 -11.34 -10.30
C ASN A 98 47.92 -11.01 -10.45
N ALA A 99 48.30 -9.89 -11.05
CA ALA A 99 49.67 -9.42 -11.15
C ALA A 99 50.25 -9.13 -9.76
N SER A 100 49.51 -8.41 -8.93
CA SER A 100 49.95 -8.07 -7.55
C SER A 100 50.16 -9.32 -6.68
N VAL A 101 49.28 -10.31 -6.84
CA VAL A 101 49.48 -11.63 -6.16
C VAL A 101 50.71 -12.35 -6.69
N LEU A 102 50.93 -12.37 -8.02
CA LEU A 102 52.11 -13.01 -8.60
C LEU A 102 53.42 -12.34 -8.16
N ASP A 103 53.43 -11.01 -8.04
CA ASP A 103 54.61 -10.28 -7.53
C ASP A 103 55.02 -10.75 -6.14
N VAL A 104 54.04 -10.89 -5.21
CA VAL A 104 54.32 -11.45 -3.86
C VAL A 104 54.77 -12.90 -3.93
N LEU A 105 54.21 -13.72 -4.83
CA LEU A 105 54.65 -15.11 -4.98
C LEU A 105 56.06 -15.21 -5.59
N VAL A 106 56.42 -14.34 -6.56
CA VAL A 106 57.78 -14.25 -7.12
C VAL A 106 58.78 -13.86 -6.04
N GLU A 107 58.44 -12.83 -5.22
CA GLU A 107 59.27 -12.40 -4.10
C GLU A 107 59.52 -13.55 -3.10
N LYS A 108 58.47 -14.28 -2.72
CA LYS A 108 58.60 -15.46 -1.85
C LYS A 108 59.45 -16.59 -2.46
N VAL A 109 59.37 -16.79 -3.75
CA VAL A 109 60.24 -17.74 -4.46
C VAL A 109 61.69 -17.29 -4.39
N GLN A 110 61.95 -16.00 -4.59
CA GLN A 110 63.30 -15.41 -4.51
C GLN A 110 63.86 -15.47 -3.09
N GLU A 111 63.08 -15.12 -2.08
CA GLU A 111 63.45 -15.25 -0.66
C GLU A 111 63.85 -16.69 -0.30
N GLN A 112 63.07 -17.68 -0.75
CA GLN A 112 63.42 -19.08 -0.56
C GLN A 112 64.73 -19.47 -1.29
N ARG A 113 65.00 -18.95 -2.47
CA ARG A 113 66.25 -19.16 -3.19
C ARG A 113 67.44 -18.57 -2.43
N ILE A 114 67.34 -17.32 -1.96
CA ILE A 114 68.38 -16.60 -1.22
C ILE A 114 68.63 -17.26 0.13
N GLY A 115 67.60 -17.59 0.90
CA GLY A 115 67.75 -18.26 2.22
C GLY A 115 68.44 -19.62 2.13
N ARG A 116 68.18 -20.36 1.06
CA ARG A 116 68.79 -21.68 0.83
C ARG A 116 70.24 -21.62 0.36
N ASN A 117 70.54 -20.65 -0.49
CA ASN A 117 71.93 -20.42 -0.90
C ASN A 117 72.83 -20.07 0.32
N ARG A 118 72.33 -19.31 1.28
CA ARG A 118 72.99 -18.96 2.53
C ARG A 118 73.22 -20.16 3.43
N LEU A 119 72.29 -21.14 3.46
CA LEU A 119 72.33 -22.28 4.35
C LEU A 119 72.98 -23.50 3.72
N LYS A 120 73.57 -23.45 2.51
CA LYS A 120 74.12 -24.55 1.71
C LYS A 120 73.29 -25.83 1.67
N ASN A 121 71.95 -25.63 1.77
CA ASN A 121 70.93 -26.68 1.71
C ASN A 121 70.41 -26.87 0.29
N SER A 122 69.71 -28.01 0.08
CA SER A 122 69.08 -28.34 -1.23
C SER A 122 68.42 -27.15 -1.95
N THR A 123 68.67 -26.92 -3.23
CA THR A 123 68.14 -25.84 -4.08
C THR A 123 66.68 -26.03 -4.45
N ARG A 124 66.01 -27.06 -3.94
CA ARG A 124 64.60 -27.37 -4.27
C ARG A 124 63.66 -26.46 -3.53
N ILE A 125 62.86 -25.67 -4.26
CA ILE A 125 61.84 -24.77 -3.73
C ILE A 125 60.72 -25.59 -3.06
N ILE A 126 60.25 -25.15 -1.87
CA ILE A 126 59.09 -25.76 -1.19
C ILE A 126 57.83 -25.12 -1.72
N TRP A 127 57.27 -25.76 -2.72
CA TRP A 127 56.05 -25.26 -3.39
C TRP A 127 54.81 -25.30 -2.51
N GLU A 128 54.76 -26.16 -1.50
CA GLU A 128 53.68 -26.25 -0.53
C GLU A 128 53.44 -24.92 0.20
N ASN A 129 54.51 -24.21 0.58
CA ASN A 129 54.38 -22.91 1.23
C ASN A 129 53.93 -21.81 0.29
N ILE A 130 54.32 -21.88 -0.98
CA ILE A 130 53.89 -20.91 -2.01
C ILE A 130 52.41 -21.10 -2.33
N LEU A 131 51.96 -22.37 -2.42
CA LEU A 131 50.54 -22.70 -2.63
C LEU A 131 49.67 -22.28 -1.45
N ALA A 132 50.12 -22.54 -0.21
CA ALA A 132 49.43 -22.10 0.99
C ALA A 132 49.25 -20.57 1.03
N THR A 133 50.32 -19.84 0.62
CA THR A 133 50.24 -18.38 0.49
C THR A 133 49.25 -17.94 -0.59
N ALA A 134 49.27 -18.61 -1.74
CA ALA A 134 48.33 -18.29 -2.82
C ALA A 134 46.87 -18.58 -2.42
N GLU A 135 46.63 -19.66 -1.69
CA GLU A 135 45.32 -20.03 -1.17
C GLU A 135 44.81 -19.02 -0.12
N GLN A 136 45.68 -18.61 0.80
CA GLN A 136 45.35 -17.55 1.76
C GLN A 136 45.00 -16.26 1.06
N MET A 137 45.80 -15.83 0.07
CA MET A 137 45.50 -14.64 -0.72
C MET A 137 44.22 -14.76 -1.53
N ARG A 138 43.80 -15.96 -1.95
CA ARG A 138 42.53 -16.18 -2.62
C ARG A 138 41.37 -15.94 -1.67
N ASN A 139 41.48 -16.42 -0.45
CA ASN A 139 40.43 -16.20 0.57
C ASN A 139 40.30 -14.72 0.95
N ASP A 140 41.44 -14.02 1.04
CA ASP A 140 41.46 -12.60 1.45
C ASP A 140 41.12 -11.64 0.30
N PHE A 141 41.52 -11.93 -0.93
CA PHE A 141 41.43 -10.98 -2.07
C PHE A 141 40.69 -11.51 -3.30
N HIS A 142 40.25 -12.78 -3.29
CA HIS A 142 39.44 -13.41 -4.36
C HIS A 142 40.07 -13.38 -5.76
N HIS A 143 41.41 -13.59 -5.88
CA HIS A 143 42.09 -13.68 -7.15
C HIS A 143 41.71 -14.93 -7.97
N THR A 144 41.89 -14.87 -9.30
CA THR A 144 41.50 -15.95 -10.22
C THR A 144 42.65 -16.81 -10.73
N LEU A 145 43.82 -16.78 -10.06
CA LEU A 145 44.95 -17.60 -10.45
C LEU A 145 44.64 -19.10 -10.25
N PRO A 146 45.33 -20.01 -11.01
CA PRO A 146 45.09 -21.46 -10.91
C PRO A 146 45.32 -22.02 -9.50
N GLU A 147 44.44 -22.92 -9.07
CA GLU A 147 44.57 -23.67 -7.80
C GLU A 147 45.54 -24.82 -7.91
N ASN A 148 45.66 -25.40 -9.10
CA ASN A 148 46.58 -26.52 -9.35
C ASN A 148 48.02 -26.05 -9.32
N ALA A 149 48.83 -26.76 -8.49
CA ALA A 149 50.24 -26.44 -8.30
C ALA A 149 51.09 -26.38 -9.60
N ALA A 150 50.86 -27.30 -10.52
CA ALA A 150 51.57 -27.32 -11.79
C ALA A 150 51.20 -26.10 -12.66
N ARG A 151 49.90 -25.82 -12.75
CA ARG A 151 49.39 -24.66 -13.52
C ARG A 151 49.81 -23.32 -12.90
N LEU A 152 49.83 -23.20 -11.57
CA LEU A 152 50.27 -21.99 -10.90
C LEU A 152 51.76 -21.75 -11.16
N LYS A 153 52.58 -22.83 -11.08
CA LYS A 153 54.00 -22.79 -11.37
C LYS A 153 54.29 -22.36 -12.81
N ASP A 154 53.53 -22.91 -13.78
CA ASP A 154 53.68 -22.54 -15.19
C ASP A 154 53.23 -21.09 -15.42
N LYS A 155 52.19 -20.65 -14.73
CA LYS A 155 51.72 -19.25 -14.78
C LYS A 155 52.73 -18.28 -14.21
N LEU A 156 53.38 -18.65 -13.09
CA LEU A 156 54.43 -17.84 -12.46
C LEU A 156 55.65 -17.72 -13.34
N ARG A 157 56.08 -18.82 -13.98
CA ARG A 157 57.17 -18.81 -14.98
C ARG A 157 56.82 -17.97 -16.22
N ALA A 158 55.62 -18.09 -16.70
CA ALA A 158 55.15 -17.26 -17.82
C ALA A 158 55.14 -15.77 -17.46
N TYR A 159 54.73 -15.44 -16.24
CA TYR A 159 54.75 -14.09 -15.74
C TYR A 159 56.17 -13.52 -15.59
N GLU A 160 57.13 -14.29 -15.06
CA GLU A 160 58.55 -13.90 -14.99
C GLU A 160 59.16 -13.66 -16.40
N ARG A 161 58.72 -14.42 -17.44
CA ARG A 161 59.27 -14.33 -18.80
C ARG A 161 58.57 -13.30 -19.66
N GLU A 162 57.24 -13.25 -19.65
CA GLU A 162 56.42 -12.49 -20.59
C GLU A 162 55.76 -11.24 -19.91
N GLY A 163 55.97 -11.08 -18.61
CA GLY A 163 55.39 -9.98 -17.85
C GLY A 163 53.88 -10.00 -17.81
N PHE A 164 53.28 -8.81 -17.71
CA PHE A 164 51.83 -8.63 -17.56
C PHE A 164 51.03 -9.24 -18.71
N ALA A 165 51.54 -9.25 -19.93
CA ALA A 165 50.86 -9.80 -21.11
C ALA A 165 50.50 -11.28 -20.94
N SER A 166 51.26 -12.04 -20.14
CA SER A 166 50.98 -13.44 -19.83
C SER A 166 49.67 -13.66 -19.09
N LEU A 167 49.12 -12.64 -18.42
CA LEU A 167 47.88 -12.72 -17.64
C LEU A 167 46.65 -12.60 -18.53
N VAL A 168 46.76 -11.94 -19.68
CA VAL A 168 45.61 -11.73 -20.55
C VAL A 168 45.24 -13.04 -21.26
N SER A 169 43.97 -13.35 -21.21
CA SER A 169 43.46 -14.55 -21.86
C SER A 169 43.59 -14.43 -23.40
N LYS A 170 44.23 -15.42 -24.02
CA LYS A 170 44.33 -15.52 -25.48
C LYS A 170 42.97 -15.71 -26.19
N LYS A 171 41.88 -15.86 -25.40
CA LYS A 171 40.51 -15.98 -25.96
C LYS A 171 39.86 -14.64 -26.25
N PHE A 172 40.48 -13.52 -25.86
CA PHE A 172 39.96 -12.19 -26.23
C PHE A 172 40.12 -11.95 -27.72
N CYS A 173 39.07 -11.38 -28.34
CA CYS A 173 39.02 -11.03 -29.77
C CYS A 173 39.39 -12.19 -30.71
N ASN A 174 39.07 -13.41 -30.33
CA ASN A 174 39.20 -14.53 -31.24
C ASN A 174 38.25 -14.32 -32.42
N ALA A 175 38.76 -13.93 -33.56
CA ALA A 175 38.02 -13.68 -34.80
C ALA A 175 37.14 -14.87 -35.22
N ASN A 176 37.50 -16.08 -34.81
CA ASN A 176 36.72 -17.29 -35.05
C ASN A 176 35.51 -17.43 -34.09
N LYS A 177 35.44 -16.66 -32.99
CA LYS A 177 34.36 -16.75 -32.01
C LYS A 177 33.07 -16.09 -32.51
N SER A 178 33.15 -15.01 -33.27
CA SER A 178 31.98 -14.34 -33.84
C SER A 178 31.62 -14.96 -35.20
N LYS A 179 30.75 -15.98 -35.15
CA LYS A 179 30.22 -16.59 -36.37
C LYS A 179 29.17 -15.69 -37.07
N ILE A 180 28.62 -14.70 -36.35
CA ILE A 180 27.53 -13.84 -36.82
C ILE A 180 28.10 -12.46 -37.12
N THR A 181 27.99 -12.03 -38.36
CA THR A 181 28.36 -10.68 -38.80
C THR A 181 27.34 -9.64 -38.27
N PRO A 182 27.67 -8.35 -38.20
CA PRO A 182 26.71 -7.31 -37.82
C PRO A 182 25.44 -7.29 -38.70
N GLU A 183 25.58 -7.55 -39.99
CA GLU A 183 24.44 -7.64 -40.88
C GLU A 183 23.60 -8.89 -40.63
N GLY A 184 24.26 -10.04 -40.46
CA GLY A 184 23.60 -11.29 -40.10
C GLY A 184 22.86 -11.20 -38.77
N GLY A 185 23.44 -10.48 -37.82
CA GLY A 185 22.79 -10.20 -36.53
C GLY A 185 21.53 -9.36 -36.69
N ARG A 186 21.55 -8.32 -37.53
CA ARG A 186 20.34 -7.54 -37.86
C ARG A 186 19.26 -8.41 -38.52
N LEU A 187 19.65 -9.32 -39.38
CA LEU A 187 18.73 -10.28 -39.99
C LEU A 187 18.07 -11.18 -38.94
N LEU A 188 18.84 -11.75 -38.00
CA LEU A 188 18.30 -12.58 -36.90
C LEU A 188 17.26 -11.82 -36.04
N VAL A 189 17.58 -10.57 -35.71
CA VAL A 189 16.64 -9.70 -34.99
C VAL A 189 15.38 -9.44 -35.81
N ALA A 190 15.51 -9.14 -37.10
CA ALA A 190 14.38 -8.87 -37.98
C ALA A 190 13.47 -10.11 -38.12
N LEU A 191 14.03 -11.30 -38.31
CA LEU A 191 13.28 -12.55 -38.37
C LEU A 191 12.57 -12.85 -37.03
N ARG A 192 13.24 -12.61 -35.89
CA ARG A 192 12.64 -12.80 -34.58
C ARG A 192 11.49 -11.85 -34.30
N ARG A 193 11.53 -10.63 -34.84
CA ARG A 193 10.48 -9.62 -34.70
C ARG A 193 9.29 -9.83 -35.63
N SER A 194 9.39 -10.71 -36.60
CA SER A 194 8.33 -10.93 -37.59
C SER A 194 7.05 -11.41 -36.89
N ARG A 195 5.93 -10.76 -37.20
CA ARG A 195 4.60 -11.13 -36.70
C ARG A 195 3.83 -12.00 -37.71
N ILE A 196 4.11 -11.83 -38.97
CA ILE A 196 3.48 -12.59 -40.05
C ILE A 196 4.53 -12.76 -41.16
N PRO A 197 5.06 -14.00 -41.32
CA PRO A 197 4.89 -15.20 -40.50
C PRO A 197 5.64 -15.11 -39.15
N VAL A 198 5.18 -15.81 -38.11
CA VAL A 198 5.91 -16.01 -36.85
C VAL A 198 6.90 -17.17 -37.08
N TYR A 199 8.18 -16.86 -37.06
CA TYR A 199 9.23 -17.85 -37.23
C TYR A 199 9.58 -18.55 -35.89
N THR A 200 9.67 -19.88 -35.92
CA THR A 200 10.33 -20.64 -34.85
C THR A 200 11.85 -20.43 -34.90
N LEU A 201 12.53 -20.67 -33.77
CA LEU A 201 14.00 -20.56 -33.72
C LEU A 201 14.69 -21.42 -34.78
N ARG A 202 14.12 -22.59 -35.10
CA ARG A 202 14.64 -23.48 -36.16
C ARG A 202 14.50 -22.84 -37.54
N GLN A 203 13.35 -22.28 -37.85
CA GLN A 203 13.13 -21.57 -39.12
C GLN A 203 14.02 -20.33 -39.26
N ILE A 204 14.25 -19.60 -38.13
CA ILE A 204 15.20 -18.49 -38.13
C ILE A 204 16.62 -18.97 -38.45
N PHE A 205 17.04 -20.09 -37.88
CA PHE A 205 18.33 -20.70 -38.11
C PHE A 205 18.49 -21.14 -39.60
N GLU A 206 17.48 -21.82 -40.14
CA GLU A 206 17.46 -22.28 -41.54
C GLU A 206 17.48 -21.09 -42.50
N GLU A 207 16.66 -20.07 -42.28
CA GLU A 207 16.59 -18.86 -43.10
C GLU A 207 17.87 -18.03 -43.00
N TYR A 208 18.50 -17.95 -41.82
CA TYR A 208 19.80 -17.31 -41.66
C TYR A 208 20.85 -18.02 -42.52
N ASN A 209 20.96 -19.35 -42.45
CA ASN A 209 21.97 -20.11 -43.21
C ASN A 209 21.74 -19.99 -44.70
N ARG A 210 20.49 -20.06 -45.16
CA ARG A 210 20.14 -19.84 -46.58
C ARG A 210 20.63 -18.48 -47.10
N ARG A 211 20.44 -17.42 -46.30
CA ARG A 211 20.91 -16.07 -46.68
C ARG A 211 22.40 -15.88 -46.47
N ALA A 212 23.00 -16.57 -45.53
CA ALA A 212 24.44 -16.55 -45.30
C ALA A 212 25.20 -17.10 -46.52
N GLU A 213 24.73 -18.21 -47.09
CA GLU A 213 25.29 -18.77 -48.32
C GLU A 213 25.19 -17.79 -49.48
N GLN A 214 24.03 -17.12 -49.64
CA GLN A 214 23.84 -16.14 -50.73
C GLN A 214 24.72 -14.90 -50.60
N LYS A 215 25.04 -14.49 -49.34
CA LYS A 215 25.80 -13.26 -49.05
C LYS A 215 27.27 -13.53 -48.71
N GLY A 216 27.73 -14.78 -48.72
CA GLY A 216 29.09 -15.14 -48.35
C GLY A 216 29.40 -14.98 -46.87
N TRP A 217 28.39 -15.03 -46.00
CA TRP A 217 28.57 -15.03 -44.56
C TRP A 217 28.90 -16.45 -44.06
N LYS A 218 29.47 -16.53 -42.86
CA LYS A 218 29.65 -17.84 -42.19
C LYS A 218 28.29 -18.43 -41.85
N THR A 219 28.06 -19.67 -42.23
CA THR A 219 26.91 -20.47 -41.82
C THR A 219 27.04 -20.88 -40.32
N LEU A 220 25.92 -21.04 -39.66
CA LEU A 220 25.87 -21.52 -38.30
C LEU A 220 25.68 -23.03 -38.28
N GLU A 221 26.41 -23.72 -37.40
CA GLU A 221 26.34 -25.18 -37.26
C GLU A 221 25.28 -25.63 -36.24
N SER A 222 24.88 -24.70 -35.35
CA SER A 222 23.94 -25.01 -34.27
C SER A 222 22.96 -23.87 -34.04
N MET A 223 21.71 -24.24 -33.81
CA MET A 223 20.63 -23.33 -33.37
C MET A 223 20.97 -22.60 -32.07
N ASN A 224 21.80 -23.19 -31.21
CA ASN A 224 22.27 -22.54 -29.99
C ASN A 224 23.01 -21.23 -30.26
N SER A 225 23.67 -21.10 -31.42
CA SER A 225 24.33 -19.86 -31.84
C SER A 225 23.32 -18.72 -32.07
N VAL A 226 22.14 -19.05 -32.64
CA VAL A 226 21.04 -18.09 -32.85
C VAL A 226 20.48 -17.65 -31.50
N THR A 227 20.17 -18.61 -30.60
CA THR A 227 19.64 -18.34 -29.24
C THR A 227 20.63 -17.49 -28.45
N ALA A 228 21.91 -17.91 -28.42
CA ALA A 228 22.96 -17.19 -27.71
C ALA A 228 23.17 -15.74 -28.24
N TYR A 229 22.97 -15.51 -29.53
CA TYR A 229 23.01 -14.16 -30.09
C TYR A 229 21.78 -13.33 -29.71
N LEU A 230 20.58 -13.90 -29.86
CA LEU A 230 19.33 -13.21 -29.57
C LEU A 230 19.16 -12.89 -28.06
N ASP A 231 19.72 -13.72 -27.19
CA ASP A 231 19.64 -13.54 -25.72
C ASP A 231 20.72 -12.60 -25.17
N ARG A 232 21.61 -12.09 -26.03
CA ARG A 232 22.60 -11.10 -25.59
C ARG A 232 21.91 -9.87 -24.97
N PRO A 233 22.43 -9.30 -23.88
CA PRO A 233 21.84 -8.15 -23.19
C PRO A 233 21.64 -6.91 -24.10
N ASP A 234 22.52 -6.71 -25.08
CA ASP A 234 22.46 -5.63 -26.06
C ASP A 234 21.51 -5.90 -27.25
N ILE A 235 21.09 -7.14 -27.43
CA ILE A 235 20.24 -7.60 -28.53
C ILE A 235 18.81 -7.89 -28.10
N ALA A 236 18.63 -8.56 -26.96
CA ALA A 236 17.32 -8.99 -26.46
C ALA A 236 16.27 -7.86 -26.40
N PRO A 237 16.58 -6.63 -25.92
CA PRO A 237 15.62 -5.54 -25.90
C PRO A 237 15.07 -5.17 -27.28
N LYS A 238 15.87 -5.37 -28.34
CA LYS A 238 15.51 -4.98 -29.71
C LYS A 238 14.38 -5.79 -30.33
N TRP A 239 14.16 -7.00 -29.86
CA TRP A 239 13.12 -7.90 -30.39
C TRP A 239 12.04 -8.27 -29.36
N TRP A 240 12.30 -8.12 -28.06
CA TRP A 240 11.44 -8.62 -26.98
C TRP A 240 10.02 -8.07 -27.05
N ALA A 241 9.88 -6.74 -27.22
CA ALA A 241 8.58 -6.10 -27.31
C ALA A 241 7.72 -6.59 -28.47
N ALA A 242 8.36 -6.91 -29.62
CA ALA A 242 7.65 -7.42 -30.79
C ALA A 242 7.06 -8.83 -30.59
N VAL A 243 7.69 -9.65 -29.74
CA VAL A 243 7.30 -11.04 -29.47
C VAL A 243 6.38 -11.16 -28.27
N TYR A 244 6.71 -10.48 -27.16
CA TYR A 244 6.02 -10.63 -25.88
C TYR A 244 5.14 -9.42 -25.50
N GLY A 245 5.16 -8.37 -26.33
CA GLY A 245 4.45 -7.13 -26.09
C GLY A 245 5.26 -6.11 -25.29
N GLU A 246 4.85 -4.85 -25.43
CA GLU A 246 5.52 -3.69 -24.82
C GLU A 246 5.54 -3.78 -23.29
N LEU A 247 4.46 -4.26 -22.68
CA LEU A 247 4.36 -4.40 -21.23
C LEU A 247 5.41 -5.37 -20.67
N ALA A 248 5.57 -6.55 -21.31
CA ALA A 248 6.58 -7.53 -20.93
C ALA A 248 8.02 -6.99 -21.12
N ALA A 249 8.23 -6.17 -22.15
CA ALA A 249 9.51 -5.51 -22.37
C ALA A 249 9.84 -4.51 -21.25
N ARG A 250 8.89 -3.66 -20.90
CA ARG A 250 9.03 -2.70 -19.77
C ARG A 250 9.29 -3.42 -18.45
N GLN A 251 8.55 -4.49 -18.18
CA GLN A 251 8.76 -5.26 -16.95
C GLN A 251 10.16 -5.85 -16.82
N LYS A 252 10.77 -6.23 -17.97
CA LYS A 252 12.07 -6.91 -18.03
C LYS A 252 13.24 -5.96 -18.11
N PHE A 253 13.13 -4.87 -18.89
CA PHE A 253 14.27 -4.03 -19.25
C PHE A 253 14.25 -2.64 -18.61
N ASP A 254 13.06 -2.09 -18.28
CA ASP A 254 13.00 -0.78 -17.67
C ASP A 254 13.54 -0.83 -16.23
N ARG A 255 14.30 0.20 -15.88
CA ARG A 255 14.79 0.35 -14.52
C ARG A 255 13.61 0.57 -13.56
N LYS A 256 13.45 -0.33 -12.61
CA LYS A 256 12.45 -0.18 -11.54
C LYS A 256 12.97 0.80 -10.50
N GLN A 257 12.12 1.78 -10.17
CA GLN A 257 12.43 2.71 -9.10
C GLN A 257 12.14 2.02 -7.76
N GLN A 258 13.12 2.03 -6.87
CA GLN A 258 12.91 1.64 -5.49
C GLN A 258 12.32 2.84 -4.74
N THR A 259 11.25 2.60 -4.00
CA THR A 259 10.59 3.59 -3.15
C THR A 259 10.71 3.15 -1.70
N VAL A 260 10.75 4.12 -0.81
CA VAL A 260 10.74 3.90 0.64
C VAL A 260 9.32 4.22 1.14
N MET A 261 8.84 3.44 2.09
CA MET A 261 7.53 3.67 2.70
C MET A 261 7.53 4.99 3.50
N PRO A 262 6.36 5.64 3.69
CA PRO A 262 6.27 6.85 4.48
C PRO A 262 6.85 6.69 5.88
N ALA A 263 7.37 7.78 6.44
CA ALA A 263 7.89 7.81 7.80
C ALA A 263 6.88 8.36 8.83
N LEU A 264 5.74 8.89 8.36
CA LEU A 264 4.71 9.52 9.18
C LEU A 264 3.33 8.95 8.84
N ARG A 265 2.45 8.83 9.84
CA ARG A 265 1.04 8.50 9.63
C ARG A 265 0.37 9.52 8.72
N ASP A 266 -0.68 9.12 8.04
CA ASP A 266 -1.52 9.97 7.20
C ASP A 266 -0.78 10.69 6.05
N ALA A 267 0.51 10.36 5.83
CA ALA A 267 1.25 10.86 4.68
C ALA A 267 0.77 10.22 3.37
N LEU A 268 0.41 8.94 3.43
CA LEU A 268 -0.08 8.17 2.30
C LEU A 268 -1.07 7.11 2.78
N TRP A 269 -2.28 7.15 2.22
CA TRP A 269 -3.23 6.06 2.37
C TRP A 269 -3.39 5.28 1.08
N TYR A 270 -3.53 3.97 1.20
CA TYR A 270 -3.97 3.10 0.12
C TYR A 270 -5.45 2.79 0.28
N GLY A 271 -6.22 2.86 -0.82
CA GLY A 271 -7.57 2.35 -0.90
C GLY A 271 -7.68 1.31 -2.00
N ASP A 272 -8.15 0.13 -1.68
CA ASP A 272 -8.28 -0.96 -2.65
C ASP A 272 -9.45 -1.88 -2.32
N GLY A 273 -10.11 -2.36 -3.39
CA GLY A 273 -11.19 -3.31 -3.32
C GLY A 273 -10.69 -4.73 -3.54
N THR A 274 -11.00 -5.62 -2.64
CA THR A 274 -10.62 -7.02 -2.77
C THR A 274 -11.78 -7.96 -2.44
N LYS A 275 -11.70 -9.17 -2.95
CA LYS A 275 -12.63 -10.22 -2.57
C LYS A 275 -12.36 -10.61 -1.10
N LEU A 276 -13.39 -10.51 -0.28
CA LEU A 276 -13.34 -11.05 1.08
C LEU A 276 -13.37 -12.56 1.02
N ASN A 277 -12.21 -13.15 1.21
CA ASN A 277 -11.98 -14.59 1.05
C ASN A 277 -12.52 -15.41 2.23
N LEU A 278 -13.76 -15.15 2.64
CA LEU A 278 -14.51 -15.89 3.65
C LEU A 278 -15.86 -16.33 3.08
N TYR A 279 -16.24 -17.57 3.34
CA TYR A 279 -17.54 -18.07 2.94
C TYR A 279 -18.62 -17.64 3.93
N TYR A 280 -19.79 -17.23 3.38
CA TYR A 280 -20.99 -16.95 4.14
C TYR A 280 -22.24 -17.53 3.47
N LYS A 281 -23.32 -17.63 4.22
CA LYS A 281 -24.63 -18.05 3.73
C LYS A 281 -25.30 -16.90 3.00
N GLY A 282 -25.35 -16.95 1.69
CA GLY A 282 -26.08 -16.00 0.87
C GLY A 282 -27.33 -16.65 0.24
N ARG A 283 -28.14 -15.86 -0.40
CA ARG A 283 -29.25 -16.35 -1.23
C ARG A 283 -28.93 -16.12 -2.70
N ASP A 284 -29.28 -17.08 -3.55
CA ASP A 284 -29.24 -16.91 -5.00
C ASP A 284 -30.45 -16.08 -5.48
N LYS A 285 -30.55 -15.87 -6.79
CA LYS A 285 -31.68 -15.16 -7.40
C LYS A 285 -33.02 -15.89 -7.24
N SER A 286 -32.98 -17.18 -6.93
CA SER A 286 -34.19 -18.02 -6.67
C SER A 286 -34.51 -18.11 -5.18
N GLY A 287 -33.77 -17.43 -4.29
CA GLY A 287 -34.00 -17.43 -2.85
C GLY A 287 -33.38 -18.62 -2.12
N ARG A 288 -32.68 -19.56 -2.80
CA ARG A 288 -32.01 -20.72 -2.18
C ARG A 288 -30.75 -20.27 -1.44
N LEU A 289 -30.52 -20.90 -0.30
CA LEU A 289 -29.26 -20.70 0.43
C LEU A 289 -28.10 -21.29 -0.36
N VAL A 290 -27.10 -20.46 -0.60
CA VAL A 290 -25.89 -20.82 -1.32
C VAL A 290 -24.66 -20.25 -0.62
N LYS A 291 -23.54 -20.91 -0.78
CA LYS A 291 -22.24 -20.45 -0.33
C LYS A 291 -21.79 -19.26 -1.20
N LYS A 292 -21.60 -18.09 -0.60
CA LYS A 292 -21.13 -16.87 -1.27
C LYS A 292 -19.88 -16.31 -0.63
N THR A 293 -19.25 -15.39 -1.32
CA THR A 293 -18.17 -14.50 -0.81
C THR A 293 -18.55 -13.07 -1.08
N ALA A 294 -18.17 -12.16 -0.21
CA ALA A 294 -18.41 -10.73 -0.34
C ALA A 294 -17.21 -10.00 -0.96
N MET A 295 -17.40 -8.74 -1.29
CA MET A 295 -16.33 -7.78 -1.60
C MET A 295 -16.09 -6.91 -0.37
N VAL A 296 -14.86 -6.51 -0.15
CA VAL A 296 -14.48 -5.52 0.86
C VAL A 296 -13.62 -4.44 0.20
N TYR A 297 -13.91 -3.21 0.52
CA TYR A 297 -13.03 -2.08 0.22
C TYR A 297 -12.33 -1.66 1.50
N GLU A 298 -11.01 -1.63 1.49
CA GLU A 298 -10.17 -1.28 2.64
C GLU A 298 -9.39 0.00 2.40
N VAL A 299 -9.23 0.77 3.46
CA VAL A 299 -8.37 1.95 3.51
C VAL A 299 -7.30 1.73 4.57
N ILE A 300 -6.04 1.90 4.19
CA ILE A 300 -4.87 1.50 4.97
C ILE A 300 -3.88 2.66 5.05
N ASP A 301 -3.36 2.92 6.24
CA ASP A 301 -2.22 3.82 6.40
C ASP A 301 -0.92 3.14 5.96
N ALA A 302 -0.20 3.75 5.03
CA ALA A 302 1.01 3.16 4.45
C ALA A 302 2.21 3.13 5.41
N TYR A 303 2.24 4.00 6.42
CA TYR A 303 3.32 4.06 7.40
C TYR A 303 3.22 2.91 8.41
N SER A 304 2.06 2.73 9.01
CA SER A 304 1.85 1.79 10.12
C SER A 304 1.26 0.45 9.69
N GLU A 305 0.78 0.35 8.45
CA GLU A 305 -0.04 -0.75 7.95
C GLU A 305 -1.35 -0.96 8.75
N MET A 306 -1.80 0.07 9.49
CA MET A 306 -3.06 0.04 10.20
C MET A 306 -4.23 0.08 9.22
N LEU A 307 -5.20 -0.82 9.38
CA LEU A 307 -6.47 -0.82 8.67
C LEU A 307 -7.37 0.25 9.28
N LEU A 308 -7.57 1.38 8.58
CA LEU A 308 -8.29 2.54 9.08
C LEU A 308 -9.79 2.45 8.86
N GLY A 309 -10.22 2.09 7.67
CA GLY A 309 -11.63 2.04 7.34
C GLY A 309 -11.96 0.99 6.30
N TYR A 310 -13.21 0.48 6.33
CA TYR A 310 -13.66 -0.53 5.40
C TYR A 310 -15.15 -0.43 5.13
N CYS A 311 -15.57 -1.09 4.06
CA CYS A 311 -16.98 -1.37 3.79
C CYS A 311 -17.09 -2.74 3.10
N ILE A 312 -18.07 -3.55 3.52
CA ILE A 312 -18.37 -4.87 2.93
C ILE A 312 -19.66 -4.77 2.13
N GLY A 313 -19.67 -5.40 0.96
CA GLY A 313 -20.83 -5.46 0.09
C GLY A 313 -20.79 -6.66 -0.86
N GLU A 314 -21.86 -6.91 -1.58
CA GLU A 314 -21.88 -7.99 -2.59
C GLU A 314 -21.09 -7.63 -3.85
N VAL A 315 -21.08 -6.34 -4.20
CA VAL A 315 -20.39 -5.81 -5.40
C VAL A 315 -19.71 -4.51 -5.03
N GLU A 316 -18.48 -4.36 -5.45
CA GLU A 316 -17.75 -3.11 -5.27
C GLU A 316 -18.40 -1.96 -6.07
N ASN A 317 -18.61 -0.84 -5.40
CA ASN A 317 -19.18 0.37 -5.99
C ASN A 317 -18.64 1.63 -5.30
N ALA A 318 -18.94 2.80 -5.88
CA ALA A 318 -18.48 4.08 -5.35
C ALA A 318 -19.00 4.37 -3.93
N GLU A 319 -20.15 3.82 -3.56
CA GLU A 319 -20.71 3.99 -2.22
C GLU A 319 -19.91 3.21 -1.17
N MET A 320 -19.46 1.99 -1.47
CA MET A 320 -18.56 1.26 -0.60
C MET A 320 -17.25 2.01 -0.36
N GLN A 321 -16.69 2.58 -1.43
CA GLN A 321 -15.46 3.39 -1.33
C GLN A 321 -15.69 4.60 -0.41
N ARG A 322 -16.80 5.33 -0.63
CA ARG A 322 -17.14 6.49 0.20
C ARG A 322 -17.27 6.12 1.67
N ARG A 323 -17.95 5.03 2.00
CA ARG A 323 -18.12 4.56 3.38
C ARG A 323 -16.82 4.10 4.01
N ALA A 324 -15.98 3.41 3.24
CA ALA A 324 -14.66 2.99 3.73
C ALA A 324 -13.76 4.20 4.04
N PHE A 325 -13.72 5.21 3.16
CA PHE A 325 -12.98 6.44 3.41
C PHE A 325 -13.58 7.26 4.55
N ARG A 326 -14.91 7.28 4.69
CA ARG A 326 -15.57 7.93 5.84
C ARG A 326 -15.11 7.31 7.15
N MET A 327 -15.19 6.00 7.28
CA MET A 327 -14.71 5.29 8.47
C MET A 327 -13.22 5.54 8.71
N ALA A 328 -12.41 5.57 7.66
CA ALA A 328 -10.98 5.84 7.78
C ALA A 328 -10.70 7.24 8.33
N VAL A 329 -11.41 8.26 7.83
CA VAL A 329 -11.31 9.64 8.30
C VAL A 329 -11.80 9.78 9.74
N GLU A 330 -12.90 9.11 10.10
CA GLU A 330 -13.43 9.06 11.48
C GLU A 330 -12.44 8.38 12.44
N THR A 331 -11.84 7.28 12.03
CA THR A 331 -10.83 6.54 12.82
C THR A 331 -9.55 7.35 12.98
N ALA A 332 -9.09 8.02 11.93
CA ALA A 332 -7.88 8.82 11.93
C ALA A 332 -8.03 10.15 12.69
N GLY A 333 -9.20 10.78 12.60
CA GLY A 333 -9.42 12.17 13.03
C GLY A 333 -8.68 13.21 12.18
N HIS A 334 -8.13 12.81 11.02
CA HIS A 334 -7.30 13.59 10.14
C HIS A 334 -7.62 13.32 8.66
N LYS A 335 -7.21 14.23 7.79
CA LYS A 335 -7.17 14.00 6.34
C LYS A 335 -5.81 13.47 5.95
N PRO A 336 -5.70 12.47 5.07
CA PRO A 336 -4.41 12.07 4.54
C PRO A 336 -3.86 13.14 3.59
N PHE A 337 -2.54 13.26 3.54
CA PHE A 337 -1.88 14.11 2.56
C PHE A 337 -2.09 13.56 1.14
N GLU A 338 -1.90 12.26 0.97
CA GLU A 338 -2.01 11.58 -0.30
C GLU A 338 -2.86 10.30 -0.20
N ILE A 339 -3.66 10.06 -1.23
CA ILE A 339 -4.38 8.79 -1.44
C ILE A 339 -3.97 8.16 -2.76
N VAL A 340 -3.67 6.87 -2.71
CA VAL A 340 -3.44 6.03 -3.89
C VAL A 340 -4.52 4.96 -3.96
N THR A 341 -5.23 4.92 -5.10
CA THR A 341 -6.28 3.93 -5.37
C THR A 341 -6.02 3.22 -6.69
N ASP A 342 -6.63 2.05 -6.90
CA ASP A 342 -6.57 1.37 -8.19
C ASP A 342 -7.42 2.11 -9.25
N ASN A 343 -7.09 1.88 -10.52
CA ASN A 343 -7.69 2.55 -11.67
C ASN A 343 -8.99 1.86 -12.12
N GLN A 344 -9.95 1.67 -11.21
CA GLN A 344 -11.23 1.05 -11.53
C GLN A 344 -12.19 2.01 -12.25
N GLY A 345 -13.08 1.45 -13.10
CA GLY A 345 -13.97 2.24 -13.95
C GLY A 345 -14.90 3.22 -13.23
N GLY A 346 -15.26 2.93 -11.96
CA GLY A 346 -16.11 3.80 -11.13
C GLY A 346 -15.43 5.10 -10.67
N GLN A 347 -14.10 5.16 -10.67
CA GLN A 347 -13.31 6.33 -10.24
C GLN A 347 -13.14 7.38 -11.34
N LYS A 348 -13.55 7.08 -12.57
CA LYS A 348 -13.43 8.00 -13.70
C LYS A 348 -14.57 9.04 -13.76
N THR A 349 -15.58 8.91 -12.91
CA THR A 349 -16.68 9.86 -12.85
C THR A 349 -16.21 11.17 -12.20
N ASP A 350 -16.73 12.29 -12.69
CA ASP A 350 -16.38 13.60 -12.13
C ASP A 350 -16.76 13.71 -10.65
N LYS A 351 -17.84 13.03 -10.23
CA LYS A 351 -18.26 12.95 -8.81
C LYS A 351 -17.20 12.24 -7.94
N SER A 352 -16.56 11.18 -8.43
CA SER A 352 -15.51 10.49 -7.68
C SER A 352 -14.23 11.31 -7.59
N LYS A 353 -13.87 12.03 -8.64
CA LYS A 353 -12.70 12.94 -8.62
C LYS A 353 -12.92 14.10 -7.66
N GLU A 354 -14.12 14.67 -7.66
CA GLU A 354 -14.50 15.74 -6.75
C GLU A 354 -14.46 15.23 -5.29
N PHE A 355 -15.00 14.05 -5.01
CA PHE A 355 -14.93 13.42 -3.70
C PHE A 355 -13.49 13.26 -3.23
N MET A 356 -12.60 12.69 -4.06
CA MET A 356 -11.19 12.51 -3.72
C MET A 356 -10.48 13.84 -3.47
N SER A 357 -10.77 14.88 -4.24
CA SER A 357 -10.19 16.22 -4.03
C SER A 357 -10.58 16.87 -2.70
N ARG A 358 -11.71 16.45 -2.12
CA ARG A 358 -12.18 16.93 -0.81
C ARG A 358 -11.51 16.20 0.35
N ILE A 359 -11.18 14.89 0.17
CA ILE A 359 -10.62 14.03 1.22
C ILE A 359 -9.13 14.23 1.38
N CYS A 360 -8.37 14.36 0.31
CA CYS A 360 -6.91 14.43 0.33
C CYS A 360 -6.37 15.60 -0.49
N ARG A 361 -5.10 15.93 -0.24
CA ARG A 361 -4.40 16.99 -0.99
C ARG A 361 -3.95 16.51 -2.37
N ILE A 362 -3.55 15.23 -2.46
CA ILE A 362 -3.10 14.59 -3.68
C ILE A 362 -3.82 13.25 -3.83
N SER A 363 -4.52 13.07 -4.95
CA SER A 363 -5.07 11.77 -5.33
C SER A 363 -4.35 11.23 -6.54
N ARG A 364 -3.83 10.01 -6.44
CA ARG A 364 -3.17 9.30 -7.54
C ARG A 364 -3.85 7.96 -7.80
N ASN A 365 -4.04 7.64 -9.07
CA ASN A 365 -4.46 6.30 -9.49
C ASN A 365 -3.22 5.50 -9.88
N THR A 366 -3.12 4.27 -9.42
CA THR A 366 -2.05 3.37 -9.85
C THR A 366 -2.23 3.01 -11.32
N ALA A 367 -1.18 3.26 -12.12
CA ALA A 367 -1.17 2.70 -13.46
C ALA A 367 -1.04 1.17 -13.39
N PRO A 368 -1.68 0.41 -14.30
CA PRO A 368 -1.55 -1.04 -14.33
C PRO A 368 -0.06 -1.44 -14.31
N HIS A 369 0.29 -2.44 -13.47
CA HIS A 369 1.64 -2.99 -13.34
C HIS A 369 2.71 -2.09 -12.70
N THR A 370 2.32 -1.12 -11.86
CA THR A 370 3.27 -0.32 -11.07
C THR A 370 3.62 -1.00 -9.75
N PRO A 371 4.88 -0.85 -9.26
CA PRO A 371 5.32 -1.48 -7.99
C PRO A 371 4.54 -1.04 -6.75
N GLN A 372 3.88 0.12 -6.78
CA GLN A 372 3.08 0.65 -5.66
C GLN A 372 1.82 -0.19 -5.40
N ALA A 373 1.20 -0.75 -6.43
CA ALA A 373 0.08 -1.68 -6.27
C ALA A 373 0.49 -2.95 -5.52
N LYS A 374 1.74 -3.40 -5.69
CA LYS A 374 2.25 -4.60 -5.01
C LYS A 374 2.36 -4.47 -3.49
N THR A 375 2.45 -3.25 -2.95
CA THR A 375 2.57 -3.04 -1.51
C THR A 375 1.27 -3.40 -0.81
N ILE A 376 0.13 -2.91 -1.31
CA ILE A 376 -1.18 -3.22 -0.74
C ILE A 376 -1.56 -4.69 -0.95
N GLU A 377 -1.27 -5.26 -2.13
CA GLU A 377 -1.47 -6.69 -2.41
C GLU A 377 -0.65 -7.57 -1.45
N SER A 378 0.61 -7.19 -1.18
CA SER A 378 1.47 -7.89 -0.23
C SER A 378 0.91 -7.83 1.20
N LEU A 379 0.35 -6.69 1.60
CA LEU A 379 -0.27 -6.50 2.90
C LEU A 379 -1.51 -7.39 3.03
N PHE A 380 -2.41 -7.40 2.04
CA PHE A 380 -3.56 -8.30 2.03
C PHE A 380 -3.14 -9.76 2.09
N GLY A 381 -2.08 -10.14 1.35
CA GLY A 381 -1.54 -11.49 1.41
C GLY A 381 -1.01 -11.88 2.80
N ARG A 382 -0.42 -10.94 3.54
CA ARG A 382 0.01 -11.16 4.94
C ARG A 382 -1.20 -11.24 5.88
N PHE A 383 -2.13 -10.31 5.79
CA PHE A 383 -3.36 -10.32 6.56
C PHE A 383 -4.12 -11.66 6.44
N GLN A 384 -4.27 -12.15 5.20
CA GLN A 384 -4.91 -13.44 4.96
C GLN A 384 -4.17 -14.61 5.61
N ARG A 385 -2.85 -14.66 5.49
CA ARG A 385 -2.04 -15.75 6.06
C ARG A 385 -1.94 -15.71 7.57
N GLU A 386 -1.84 -14.53 8.16
CA GLU A 386 -1.58 -14.37 9.59
C GLU A 386 -2.87 -14.33 10.42
N VAL A 387 -3.97 -13.88 9.84
CA VAL A 387 -5.24 -13.71 10.54
C VAL A 387 -6.31 -14.65 10.02
N LEU A 388 -6.63 -14.62 8.71
CA LEU A 388 -7.77 -15.36 8.16
C LEU A 388 -7.51 -16.87 8.02
N HIS A 389 -6.26 -17.29 7.89
CA HIS A 389 -5.88 -18.70 7.74
C HIS A 389 -6.42 -19.58 8.88
N ALA A 390 -6.56 -19.02 10.08
CA ALA A 390 -7.08 -19.75 11.24
C ALA A 390 -8.59 -20.04 11.17
N ASP A 391 -9.34 -19.36 10.30
CA ASP A 391 -10.77 -19.62 10.09
C ASP A 391 -10.96 -20.70 9.01
N TRP A 392 -11.71 -21.76 9.34
CA TRP A 392 -12.03 -22.82 8.40
C TRP A 392 -12.91 -22.37 7.22
N ARG A 393 -13.56 -21.21 7.33
CA ARG A 393 -14.40 -20.60 6.29
C ARG A 393 -13.57 -19.81 5.28
N PHE A 394 -12.25 -19.67 5.51
CA PHE A 394 -11.36 -18.98 4.59
C PHE A 394 -11.25 -19.76 3.27
N THR A 395 -11.39 -19.06 2.14
CA THR A 395 -11.44 -19.67 0.80
C THR A 395 -10.09 -20.10 0.25
N GLY A 396 -8.99 -19.60 0.85
CA GLY A 396 -7.62 -20.01 0.56
C GLY A 396 -7.21 -21.24 1.35
N GLN A 397 -5.93 -21.54 1.34
CA GLN A 397 -5.37 -22.55 2.22
C GLN A 397 -5.67 -22.19 3.68
N ASN A 398 -6.38 -23.03 4.39
CA ASN A 398 -6.77 -22.83 5.78
C ASN A 398 -6.43 -24.06 6.63
N ILE A 399 -6.81 -24.02 7.91
CA ILE A 399 -6.55 -25.09 8.89
C ILE A 399 -7.14 -26.45 8.52
N THR A 400 -8.08 -26.53 7.59
CA THR A 400 -8.68 -27.79 7.12
C THR A 400 -7.98 -28.38 5.90
N ALA A 401 -6.95 -27.71 5.38
CA ALA A 401 -6.21 -28.16 4.22
C ALA A 401 -5.48 -29.48 4.49
N THR A 402 -5.58 -30.42 3.56
CA THR A 402 -5.00 -31.77 3.70
C THR A 402 -3.50 -31.81 3.42
N SER A 403 -2.95 -30.80 2.75
CA SER A 403 -1.51 -30.64 2.50
C SER A 403 -1.12 -29.17 2.49
N ARG A 404 0.20 -28.89 2.57
CA ARG A 404 0.75 -27.54 2.70
C ARG A 404 0.38 -26.59 1.57
N ASP A 405 0.17 -27.12 0.36
CA ASP A 405 -0.14 -26.34 -0.86
C ASP A 405 -1.55 -26.64 -1.40
N SER A 406 -2.40 -27.29 -0.59
CA SER A 406 -3.76 -27.65 -1.01
C SER A 406 -4.75 -26.53 -0.78
N ARG A 407 -5.84 -26.55 -1.55
CA ARG A 407 -7.02 -25.71 -1.33
C ARG A 407 -7.73 -26.12 -0.04
N PRO A 408 -8.67 -25.29 0.49
CA PRO A 408 -9.46 -25.68 1.64
C PRO A 408 -10.23 -26.98 1.33
N ASN A 409 -10.47 -27.78 2.36
CA ASN A 409 -11.28 -28.99 2.21
C ASN A 409 -12.75 -28.61 1.95
N LEU A 410 -13.14 -28.61 0.67
CA LEU A 410 -14.50 -28.23 0.26
C LEU A 410 -15.57 -29.19 0.80
N GLU A 411 -15.26 -30.47 0.94
CA GLU A 411 -16.17 -31.46 1.52
C GLU A 411 -16.46 -31.14 2.99
N PHE A 412 -15.43 -30.73 3.73
CA PHE A 412 -15.60 -30.26 5.11
C PHE A 412 -16.47 -29.02 5.17
N VAL A 413 -16.23 -28.03 4.28
CA VAL A 413 -17.02 -26.80 4.22
C VAL A 413 -18.49 -27.10 3.89
N GLU A 414 -18.76 -28.03 2.97
CA GLU A 414 -20.12 -28.43 2.59
C GLU A 414 -20.81 -29.20 3.68
N ALA A 415 -20.13 -30.15 4.33
CA ALA A 415 -20.65 -30.87 5.46
C ALA A 415 -21.00 -29.98 6.66
N ASN A 416 -20.32 -28.86 6.82
CA ASN A 416 -20.55 -27.89 7.88
C ASN A 416 -21.23 -26.59 7.38
N ALA A 417 -22.01 -26.66 6.31
CA ALA A 417 -22.63 -25.47 5.71
C ALA A 417 -23.51 -24.68 6.70
N ASP A 418 -24.13 -25.36 7.66
CA ASP A 418 -24.90 -24.70 8.73
C ASP A 418 -24.05 -23.84 9.67
N GLY A 419 -22.77 -24.08 9.75
CA GLY A 419 -21.81 -23.30 10.51
C GLY A 419 -21.20 -22.11 9.74
N LEU A 420 -21.57 -21.89 8.47
CA LEU A 420 -21.14 -20.70 7.74
C LEU A 420 -21.76 -19.44 8.35
N TYR A 421 -21.04 -18.34 8.24
CA TYR A 421 -21.53 -17.03 8.70
C TYR A 421 -22.82 -16.62 7.97
N THR A 422 -23.73 -15.96 8.65
CA THR A 422 -24.66 -15.02 8.02
C THR A 422 -23.88 -13.77 7.54
N PHE A 423 -24.48 -12.92 6.73
CA PHE A 423 -23.80 -11.69 6.30
C PHE A 423 -23.43 -10.77 7.47
N GLU A 424 -24.30 -10.66 8.46
CA GLU A 424 -24.05 -9.85 9.67
C GLU A 424 -22.92 -10.44 10.53
N GLU A 425 -22.89 -11.76 10.70
CA GLU A 425 -21.82 -12.46 11.40
C GLU A 425 -20.48 -12.34 10.66
N LEU A 426 -20.50 -12.38 9.32
CA LEU A 426 -19.32 -12.12 8.49
C LEU A 426 -18.77 -10.72 8.75
N CYS A 427 -19.65 -9.70 8.78
CA CYS A 427 -19.24 -8.32 9.05
C CYS A 427 -18.62 -8.17 10.45
N ARG A 428 -19.20 -8.80 11.47
CA ARG A 428 -18.66 -8.80 12.84
C ARG A 428 -17.32 -9.52 12.91
N ALA A 429 -17.25 -10.74 12.38
CA ALA A 429 -16.00 -11.50 12.37
C ALA A 429 -14.88 -10.77 11.63
N TYR A 430 -15.21 -10.09 10.53
CA TYR A 430 -14.21 -9.31 9.79
C TYR A 430 -13.73 -8.09 10.58
N ALA A 431 -14.62 -7.41 11.30
CA ALA A 431 -14.24 -6.34 12.23
C ALA A 431 -13.24 -6.84 13.28
N ASP A 432 -13.51 -7.99 13.91
CA ASP A 432 -12.62 -8.60 14.91
C ASP A 432 -11.25 -8.98 14.29
N TYR A 433 -11.23 -9.49 13.07
CA TYR A 433 -9.98 -9.81 12.36
C TYR A 433 -9.15 -8.56 12.06
N ARG A 434 -9.79 -7.45 11.70
CA ARG A 434 -9.12 -6.17 11.49
C ARG A 434 -8.51 -5.63 12.80
N GLU A 435 -9.28 -5.68 13.89
CA GLU A 435 -8.78 -5.28 15.22
C GLU A 435 -7.56 -6.12 15.61
N ARG A 436 -7.66 -7.45 15.44
CA ARG A 436 -6.52 -8.35 15.69
C ARG A 436 -5.30 -7.99 14.85
N TRP A 437 -5.46 -7.66 13.57
CA TRP A 437 -4.36 -7.21 12.71
C TRP A 437 -3.74 -5.92 13.20
N ASN A 438 -4.57 -4.93 13.56
CA ASN A 438 -4.12 -3.64 14.03
C ASN A 438 -3.32 -3.75 15.35
N ASP A 439 -3.67 -4.70 16.20
CA ASP A 439 -2.98 -4.96 17.46
C ASP A 439 -1.77 -5.89 17.31
N MET A 440 -1.60 -6.55 16.16
CA MET A 440 -0.41 -7.34 15.86
C MET A 440 0.81 -6.43 15.65
N ARG A 441 1.97 -6.94 16.05
CA ARG A 441 3.27 -6.27 15.89
C ARG A 441 3.56 -5.98 14.41
N HIS A 442 4.02 -4.77 14.12
CA HIS A 442 4.52 -4.40 12.79
C HIS A 442 5.83 -5.12 12.49
N PRO A 443 6.08 -5.62 11.25
CA PRO A 443 7.30 -6.35 10.91
C PRO A 443 8.60 -5.59 11.21
N ASP A 444 8.62 -4.30 10.91
CA ASP A 444 9.80 -3.45 11.03
C ASP A 444 9.85 -2.67 12.36
N SER A 445 8.95 -2.95 13.31
CA SER A 445 8.85 -2.25 14.59
C SER A 445 8.67 -3.23 15.76
N LYS A 446 8.97 -2.77 16.98
CA LYS A 446 8.60 -3.50 18.22
C LYS A 446 7.18 -3.20 18.66
N MET A 447 6.53 -2.18 18.11
CA MET A 447 5.19 -1.73 18.42
C MET A 447 4.14 -2.47 17.57
N SER A 448 2.90 -2.51 18.04
CA SER A 448 1.76 -2.89 17.21
C SER A 448 1.51 -1.83 16.13
N ARG A 449 0.76 -2.19 15.08
CA ARG A 449 0.37 -1.26 14.01
C ARG A 449 -0.40 -0.07 14.57
N ARG A 450 -1.31 -0.32 15.50
CA ARG A 450 -2.09 0.71 16.22
C ARG A 450 -1.19 1.63 17.04
N GLU A 451 -0.28 1.07 17.84
CA GLU A 451 0.65 1.88 18.63
C GLU A 451 1.57 2.73 17.75
N MET A 452 2.06 2.14 16.66
CA MET A 452 2.90 2.84 15.69
C MET A 452 2.16 4.01 15.05
N TYR A 453 0.88 3.80 14.68
CA TYR A 453 0.03 4.86 14.14
C TYR A 453 -0.21 5.97 15.16
N LEU A 454 -0.66 5.63 16.37
CA LEU A 454 -1.05 6.60 17.39
C LEU A 454 0.12 7.43 17.93
N ARG A 455 1.33 6.87 17.95
CA ARG A 455 2.54 7.59 18.40
C ARG A 455 3.17 8.50 17.35
N SER A 456 2.80 8.33 16.11
CA SER A 456 3.31 9.18 15.03
C SER A 456 2.52 10.49 14.96
N GLU A 457 3.20 11.59 14.70
CA GLU A 457 2.59 12.89 14.45
C GLU A 457 2.93 13.33 13.03
N ASN A 458 1.94 13.84 12.30
CA ASN A 458 2.13 14.39 10.97
C ASN A 458 1.63 15.85 10.94
N PRO A 459 2.54 16.83 10.93
CA PRO A 459 2.16 18.23 10.94
C PRO A 459 1.42 18.68 9.66
N GLU A 460 1.55 17.94 8.56
CA GLU A 460 0.85 18.21 7.30
C GLU A 460 -0.55 17.56 7.24
N ALA A 461 -0.92 16.79 8.26
CA ALA A 461 -2.25 16.19 8.41
C ALA A 461 -2.98 16.84 9.61
N PRO A 462 -3.58 18.03 9.45
CA PRO A 462 -4.25 18.73 10.53
C PRO A 462 -5.49 17.98 10.99
N ALA A 463 -5.83 18.16 12.27
CA ALA A 463 -7.06 17.63 12.85
C ALA A 463 -8.28 18.11 12.06
N LEU A 464 -9.26 17.22 11.95
CA LEU A 464 -10.45 17.46 11.16
C LEU A 464 -11.41 18.41 11.90
N SER A 465 -11.87 19.45 11.24
CA SER A 465 -12.99 20.25 11.70
C SER A 465 -14.30 19.62 11.24
N ARG A 466 -15.41 19.96 11.92
CA ARG A 466 -16.75 19.53 11.50
C ARG A 466 -17.11 20.02 10.12
N TYR A 467 -16.71 21.22 9.78
CA TYR A 467 -16.94 21.78 8.47
C TYR A 467 -16.24 20.94 7.39
N ASP A 468 -14.99 20.54 7.63
CA ASP A 468 -14.25 19.65 6.74
C ASP A 468 -14.96 18.32 6.53
N TYR A 469 -15.48 17.73 7.62
CA TYR A 469 -16.22 16.47 7.56
C TYR A 469 -17.49 16.61 6.72
N MET A 470 -18.28 17.68 6.93
CA MET A 470 -19.47 17.97 6.13
C MET A 470 -19.10 18.20 4.66
N GLU A 471 -18.01 18.92 4.38
CA GLU A 471 -17.54 19.16 3.01
C GLU A 471 -17.16 17.85 2.30
N MET A 472 -16.61 16.88 3.01
CA MET A 472 -16.20 15.61 2.44
C MET A 472 -17.37 14.66 2.19
N PHE A 473 -18.28 14.49 3.15
CA PHE A 473 -19.23 13.35 3.14
C PHE A 473 -20.68 13.72 2.93
N TRP A 474 -21.07 14.97 3.21
CA TRP A 474 -22.45 15.38 3.01
C TRP A 474 -22.74 15.60 1.53
N ARG A 475 -23.93 15.17 1.11
CA ARG A 475 -24.44 15.34 -0.25
C ARG A 475 -25.37 16.55 -0.33
N GLU A 476 -25.57 17.03 -1.55
CA GLU A 476 -26.46 18.11 -1.87
C GLU A 476 -27.61 17.62 -2.78
N THR A 477 -28.80 18.16 -2.59
CA THR A 477 -29.88 17.91 -3.54
C THR A 477 -29.59 18.56 -4.89
N GLU A 478 -29.83 17.85 -5.98
CA GLU A 478 -29.57 18.37 -7.35
C GLU A 478 -30.47 19.57 -7.69
N ARG A 479 -31.65 19.60 -7.09
CA ARG A 479 -32.67 20.67 -7.31
C ARG A 479 -33.14 21.23 -5.98
N PRO A 480 -33.44 22.54 -5.92
CA PRO A 480 -33.98 23.13 -4.70
C PRO A 480 -35.41 22.67 -4.48
N SER A 481 -35.75 22.37 -3.24
CA SER A 481 -37.11 22.06 -2.78
C SER A 481 -37.75 23.27 -2.12
N GLU A 482 -39.06 23.38 -2.23
CA GLU A 482 -39.81 24.47 -1.64
C GLU A 482 -40.11 24.18 -0.15
N PHE A 483 -39.88 25.17 0.71
CA PHE A 483 -40.27 25.13 2.10
C PHE A 483 -41.75 25.48 2.21
N THR A 484 -42.59 24.51 2.57
CA THR A 484 -44.04 24.62 2.62
C THR A 484 -44.57 24.71 4.03
N SER A 485 -45.92 24.81 4.18
CA SER A 485 -46.56 24.65 5.49
C SER A 485 -46.26 23.31 6.17
N SER A 486 -45.91 22.29 5.43
CA SER A 486 -45.49 20.97 5.91
C SER A 486 -43.97 20.79 5.96
N GLY A 487 -43.22 21.88 6.09
CA GLY A 487 -41.75 21.83 6.07
C GLY A 487 -41.21 21.69 4.66
N ILE A 488 -39.98 21.16 4.56
CA ILE A 488 -39.30 20.88 3.30
C ILE A 488 -39.16 19.38 3.09
N THR A 489 -39.55 18.90 1.91
CA THR A 489 -39.48 17.47 1.57
C THR A 489 -38.43 17.25 0.49
N ILE A 490 -37.57 16.26 0.74
CA ILE A 490 -36.59 15.75 -0.22
C ILE A 490 -36.80 14.27 -0.49
N GLN A 491 -36.33 13.81 -1.63
CA GLN A 491 -36.33 12.40 -1.97
C GLN A 491 -34.87 11.91 -2.13
N VAL A 492 -34.48 10.93 -1.34
CA VAL A 492 -33.16 10.33 -1.38
C VAL A 492 -33.31 8.82 -1.53
N GLU A 493 -32.72 8.24 -2.57
CA GLU A 493 -32.75 6.80 -2.87
C GLU A 493 -34.17 6.18 -2.87
N GLY A 494 -35.14 6.96 -3.35
CA GLY A 494 -36.55 6.52 -3.44
C GLY A 494 -37.37 6.76 -2.17
N GLN A 495 -36.77 7.10 -1.05
CA GLN A 495 -37.46 7.44 0.21
C GLN A 495 -37.69 8.96 0.31
N ARG A 496 -38.83 9.29 0.92
CA ARG A 496 -39.23 10.69 1.20
C ARG A 496 -38.85 11.03 2.63
N TYR A 497 -38.15 12.15 2.79
CA TYR A 497 -37.78 12.72 4.08
C TYR A 497 -38.35 14.16 4.14
N THR A 498 -39.03 14.48 5.25
CA THR A 498 -39.57 15.80 5.49
C THR A 498 -38.90 16.41 6.70
N TYR A 499 -38.48 17.65 6.60
CA TYR A 499 -37.72 18.35 7.62
C TYR A 499 -38.40 19.66 8.00
N GLU A 500 -38.14 20.06 9.22
CA GLU A 500 -38.63 21.30 9.83
C GLU A 500 -37.43 22.05 10.47
N VAL A 501 -37.53 23.37 10.51
CA VAL A 501 -36.60 24.21 11.25
C VAL A 501 -37.15 24.42 12.64
N PHE A 502 -36.33 24.16 13.66
CA PHE A 502 -36.74 24.28 15.05
C PHE A 502 -36.04 25.48 15.71
N ASP A 503 -36.69 26.09 16.67
CA ASP A 503 -36.13 27.11 17.55
C ASP A 503 -35.33 26.48 18.69
N ALA A 504 -34.78 27.31 19.59
CA ALA A 504 -34.00 26.86 20.74
C ALA A 504 -34.79 26.04 21.77
N ALA A 505 -36.14 26.18 21.77
CA ALA A 505 -37.03 25.42 22.64
C ALA A 505 -37.47 24.08 21.98
N GLY A 506 -37.03 23.80 20.77
CA GLY A 506 -37.37 22.60 20.02
C GLY A 506 -38.75 22.62 19.41
N LEU A 507 -39.37 23.75 19.31
CA LEU A 507 -40.62 23.98 18.56
C LEU A 507 -40.29 24.46 17.14
N PRO A 508 -41.16 24.22 16.16
CA PRO A 508 -41.01 24.78 14.86
C PRO A 508 -40.84 26.32 14.89
N ASP A 509 -39.74 26.78 14.28
CA ASP A 509 -39.40 28.20 14.24
C ASP A 509 -40.39 28.99 13.41
N MET A 510 -41.34 29.69 14.07
CA MET A 510 -42.39 30.44 13.43
C MET A 510 -41.87 31.69 12.75
N GLU A 511 -40.77 32.28 13.21
CA GLU A 511 -40.15 33.41 12.55
C GLU A 511 -39.49 32.99 11.24
N PHE A 512 -38.74 31.87 11.26
CA PHE A 512 -38.16 31.30 10.05
C PHE A 512 -39.28 30.96 9.06
N ARG A 513 -40.35 30.31 9.50
CA ARG A 513 -41.49 29.95 8.67
C ARG A 513 -42.13 31.17 8.03
N ARG A 514 -42.37 32.20 8.78
CA ARG A 514 -42.96 33.46 8.29
C ARG A 514 -42.16 34.10 7.16
N LYS A 515 -40.80 34.06 7.29
CA LYS A 515 -39.88 34.68 6.34
C LYS A 515 -39.62 33.79 5.11
N ASN A 516 -39.79 32.49 5.24
CA ASN A 516 -39.24 31.55 4.26
C ASN A 516 -40.25 30.56 3.66
N THR A 517 -41.52 30.55 4.09
CA THR A 517 -42.55 29.75 3.43
C THR A 517 -42.64 30.17 1.94
N THR A 518 -42.72 29.20 1.03
CA THR A 518 -42.64 29.31 -0.43
C THR A 518 -41.26 29.57 -1.02
N ARG A 519 -40.24 29.78 -0.18
CA ARG A 519 -38.87 29.88 -0.66
C ARG A 519 -38.30 28.50 -0.97
N LYS A 520 -37.39 28.45 -1.96
CA LYS A 520 -36.73 27.24 -2.38
C LYS A 520 -35.32 27.17 -1.79
N PHE A 521 -34.97 26.00 -1.23
CA PHE A 521 -33.69 25.73 -0.63
C PHE A 521 -33.07 24.46 -1.24
N PHE A 522 -31.77 24.45 -1.44
CA PHE A 522 -31.02 23.23 -1.57
C PHE A 522 -30.87 22.62 -0.19
N VAL A 523 -30.88 21.30 -0.10
CA VAL A 523 -30.69 20.59 1.17
C VAL A 523 -29.41 19.86 1.12
N ARG A 524 -28.57 20.10 2.13
CA ARG A 524 -27.32 19.39 2.35
C ARG A 524 -27.53 18.38 3.47
N TYR A 525 -27.25 17.11 3.22
CA TYR A 525 -27.61 16.01 4.09
C TYR A 525 -26.50 14.96 4.14
N ASP A 526 -26.43 14.25 5.26
CA ASP A 526 -25.60 13.06 5.40
C ASP A 526 -26.39 11.82 4.97
N PRO A 527 -25.95 11.07 3.93
CA PRO A 527 -26.67 9.86 3.49
C PRO A 527 -26.76 8.76 4.56
N ASP A 528 -25.81 8.72 5.51
CA ASP A 528 -25.77 7.72 6.58
C ASP A 528 -26.49 8.20 7.86
N ASP A 529 -26.74 9.51 7.99
CA ASP A 529 -27.49 10.10 9.11
C ASP A 529 -28.45 11.18 8.63
N MET A 530 -29.68 10.78 8.36
CA MET A 530 -30.76 11.67 7.92
C MET A 530 -31.48 12.38 9.07
N THR A 531 -30.97 12.35 10.29
CA THR A 531 -31.59 13.01 11.45
C THR A 531 -31.39 14.52 11.43
N ARG A 532 -30.42 15.02 10.68
CA ARG A 532 -30.15 16.45 10.57
C ARG A 532 -29.71 16.82 9.15
N VAL A 533 -30.26 17.92 8.64
CA VAL A 533 -29.90 18.47 7.34
C VAL A 533 -29.66 19.97 7.45
N TRP A 534 -28.97 20.54 6.46
CA TRP A 534 -28.84 21.99 6.33
C TRP A 534 -29.63 22.53 5.13
N LEU A 535 -30.41 23.55 5.37
CA LEU A 535 -31.03 24.33 4.31
C LEU A 535 -30.01 25.32 3.78
N CYS A 536 -29.82 25.32 2.45
CA CYS A 536 -28.78 26.10 1.78
C CYS A 536 -29.42 26.96 0.67
N THR A 537 -28.82 28.11 0.41
CA THR A 537 -29.11 28.95 -0.76
C THR A 537 -27.92 28.98 -1.69
N LYS A 538 -28.17 29.07 -2.99
CA LYS A 538 -27.13 29.20 -4.00
C LYS A 538 -27.06 30.66 -4.46
N PRO A 539 -26.10 31.46 -4.02
CA PRO A 539 -25.92 32.82 -4.51
C PRO A 539 -25.48 32.80 -5.99
N ALA A 540 -25.66 33.92 -6.68
CA ALA A 540 -25.27 34.05 -8.09
C ALA A 540 -23.78 33.80 -8.35
N VAL A 541 -22.95 34.10 -7.37
CA VAL A 541 -21.50 33.88 -7.41
C VAL A 541 -21.07 33.13 -6.13
N GLY A 542 -20.37 32.01 -6.28
CA GLY A 542 -19.91 31.17 -5.19
C GLY A 542 -20.66 29.85 -5.02
N GLY A 543 -20.24 29.05 -4.03
CA GLY A 543 -20.88 27.77 -3.68
C GLY A 543 -22.16 27.92 -2.86
N LEU A 544 -22.71 26.79 -2.39
CA LEU A 544 -23.87 26.79 -1.50
C LEU A 544 -23.53 27.48 -0.17
N ARG A 545 -24.44 28.38 0.25
CA ARG A 545 -24.40 29.04 1.55
C ARG A 545 -25.37 28.34 2.50
N MET A 546 -24.85 27.80 3.61
CA MET A 546 -25.69 27.28 4.69
C MET A 546 -26.49 28.39 5.35
N VAL A 547 -27.77 28.15 5.54
CA VAL A 547 -28.73 29.13 6.12
C VAL A 547 -29.11 28.71 7.54
N VAL A 548 -29.64 27.50 7.71
CA VAL A 548 -30.13 27.00 9.00
C VAL A 548 -30.16 25.48 9.01
N PRO A 549 -29.89 24.84 10.15
CA PRO A 549 -30.11 23.41 10.34
C PRO A 549 -31.59 23.08 10.43
N ALA A 550 -31.98 21.89 9.96
CA ALA A 550 -33.32 21.39 10.05
C ALA A 550 -33.30 19.93 10.54
N GLY A 551 -34.26 19.57 11.37
CA GLY A 551 -34.47 18.22 11.88
C GLY A 551 -35.68 17.53 11.24
N PRO A 552 -35.89 16.23 11.48
CA PRO A 552 -37.05 15.50 10.98
C PRO A 552 -38.35 16.15 11.39
N TYR A 553 -39.31 16.20 10.46
CA TYR A 553 -40.64 16.74 10.72
C TYR A 553 -41.34 15.92 11.81
N ALA A 554 -41.76 16.58 12.90
CA ALA A 554 -42.44 15.93 13.99
C ALA A 554 -43.82 15.40 13.54
N THR A 555 -43.99 14.10 13.68
CA THR A 555 -45.28 13.43 13.44
C THR A 555 -45.86 13.00 14.78
N VAL A 556 -47.15 13.19 14.93
CA VAL A 556 -47.86 12.84 16.16
C VAL A 556 -48.97 11.81 15.85
N HIS A 557 -49.27 10.95 16.78
CA HIS A 557 -50.32 9.96 16.62
C HIS A 557 -51.69 10.64 16.48
N ARG A 558 -52.49 10.12 15.57
CA ARG A 558 -53.85 10.67 15.31
C ARG A 558 -54.81 10.28 16.44
N ALA A 559 -54.72 9.08 16.94
CA ALA A 559 -55.56 8.61 18.01
C ALA A 559 -55.05 9.14 19.35
N ILE A 560 -55.88 9.79 20.12
CA ILE A 560 -55.51 10.39 21.43
C ILE A 560 -54.98 9.32 22.40
N GLN A 561 -55.54 8.11 22.33
CA GLN A 561 -55.09 7.00 23.13
C GLN A 561 -53.61 6.58 22.92
N GLU A 562 -53.11 6.83 21.70
CA GLU A 562 -51.74 6.50 21.31
C GLU A 562 -50.76 7.65 21.52
N GLN A 563 -51.29 8.86 21.78
CA GLN A 563 -50.48 10.07 21.99
C GLN A 563 -49.77 10.02 23.32
N SER A 564 -48.46 10.21 23.29
CA SER A 564 -47.66 10.43 24.50
C SER A 564 -48.00 11.82 25.11
N SER A 565 -47.68 11.98 26.41
CA SER A 565 -47.81 13.28 27.06
C SER A 565 -47.01 14.37 26.37
N GLU A 566 -45.86 14.03 25.83
CA GLU A 566 -44.99 14.94 25.06
C GLU A 566 -45.61 15.37 23.76
N GLU A 567 -46.20 14.45 23.01
CA GLU A 567 -46.96 14.77 21.79
C GLU A 567 -48.13 15.70 22.06
N GLN A 568 -48.84 15.50 23.16
CA GLN A 568 -49.94 16.38 23.56
C GLN A 568 -49.46 17.79 23.92
N ILE A 569 -48.32 17.90 24.65
CA ILE A 569 -47.70 19.20 24.96
C ILE A 569 -47.28 19.90 23.65
N PHE A 570 -46.59 19.16 22.76
CA PHE A 570 -46.20 19.70 21.44
C PHE A 570 -47.36 20.19 20.65
N LEU A 571 -48.47 19.43 20.56
CA LEU A 571 -49.67 19.84 19.86
C LEU A 571 -50.27 21.13 20.42
N ARG A 572 -50.36 21.26 21.78
CA ARG A 572 -50.86 22.48 22.41
C ARG A 572 -49.95 23.67 22.10
N ALA A 573 -48.66 23.51 22.19
CA ALA A 573 -47.68 24.55 21.88
C ALA A 573 -47.83 25.00 20.41
N MET A 574 -47.97 24.05 19.47
CA MET A 574 -48.17 24.36 18.04
C MET A 574 -49.48 25.09 17.72
N LEU A 575 -50.55 24.73 18.43
CA LEU A 575 -51.82 25.44 18.29
C LEU A 575 -51.70 26.88 18.75
N GLU A 576 -51.12 27.11 19.91
CA GLU A 576 -50.92 28.46 20.42
C GLU A 576 -49.99 29.27 19.49
N ALA A 577 -48.86 28.70 19.05
CA ALA A 577 -47.96 29.35 18.10
C ALA A 577 -48.68 29.73 16.79
N ASN A 578 -49.47 28.83 16.20
CA ASN A 578 -50.25 29.11 15.02
C ASN A 578 -51.33 30.17 15.23
N LYS A 579 -51.91 30.22 16.45
CA LYS A 579 -52.88 31.25 16.82
C LYS A 579 -52.20 32.61 16.91
N GLN A 580 -51.03 32.69 17.56
CA GLN A 580 -50.22 33.92 17.60
C GLN A 580 -49.84 34.42 16.21
N GLU A 581 -49.40 33.53 15.33
CA GLU A 581 -49.07 33.89 13.96
C GLU A 581 -50.29 34.44 13.17
N ARG A 582 -51.46 33.89 13.41
CA ARG A 582 -52.71 34.44 12.82
C ARG A 582 -53.00 35.83 13.31
N ILE A 583 -52.88 36.04 14.64
CA ILE A 583 -53.08 37.35 15.28
C ILE A 583 -52.09 38.39 14.71
N LEU A 584 -50.79 38.01 14.64
CA LEU A 584 -49.78 38.90 14.07
C LEU A 584 -50.09 39.30 12.61
N ARG A 585 -50.47 38.34 11.79
CA ARG A 585 -50.87 38.63 10.40
C ARG A 585 -52.09 39.55 10.31
N GLN A 586 -53.08 39.38 11.20
CA GLN A 586 -54.25 40.24 11.26
C GLN A 586 -53.85 41.65 11.70
N MET A 587 -53.03 41.75 12.75
CA MET A 587 -52.56 43.06 13.25
C MET A 587 -51.79 43.80 12.18
N GLU A 588 -50.93 43.13 11.43
CA GLU A 588 -50.19 43.73 10.32
C GLU A 588 -51.13 44.17 9.20
N GLY A 589 -52.13 43.38 8.88
CA GLY A 589 -53.17 43.76 7.95
C GLY A 589 -53.88 45.02 8.38
N TYR A 590 -54.35 45.09 9.62
CA TYR A 590 -55.03 46.34 10.16
C TYR A 590 -54.01 47.50 10.19
N ARG A 591 -52.80 47.33 10.47
CA ARG A 591 -51.81 48.39 10.41
C ARG A 591 -51.63 48.95 9.01
N LEU A 592 -51.54 48.08 8.00
CA LEU A 592 -51.45 48.47 6.60
C LEU A 592 -52.75 49.21 6.13
N GLU A 593 -53.96 48.75 6.57
CA GLU A 593 -55.22 49.42 6.31
C GLU A 593 -55.24 50.83 6.90
N LEU A 594 -54.77 50.97 8.16
CA LEU A 594 -54.70 52.29 8.81
C LEU A 594 -53.66 53.22 8.15
N GLU A 595 -52.51 52.67 7.79
CA GLU A 595 -51.38 53.42 7.22
C GLU A 595 -51.72 53.96 5.80
N HIS A 596 -52.42 53.14 4.99
CA HIS A 596 -52.68 53.44 3.61
C HIS A 596 -54.16 53.81 3.32
N GLY A 597 -55.00 53.71 4.31
CA GLY A 597 -56.47 54.08 4.18
C GLY A 597 -57.24 53.17 3.21
N VAL A 598 -56.76 51.97 2.93
CA VAL A 598 -57.32 51.04 1.95
C VAL A 598 -57.75 49.76 2.64
N ALA A 599 -58.98 49.45 2.73
CA ALA A 599 -59.48 48.17 3.21
C ALA A 599 -59.22 47.07 2.18
N PRO A 600 -58.67 45.89 2.58
CA PRO A 600 -58.37 44.79 1.66
C PRO A 600 -59.60 44.34 0.82
N GLU A 601 -60.74 44.39 1.40
CA GLU A 601 -62.01 43.98 0.75
C GLU A 601 -62.45 44.92 -0.37
N GLN A 602 -61.92 46.11 -0.41
CA GLN A 602 -62.37 47.15 -1.39
C GLN A 602 -61.28 47.57 -2.36
N HIS A 603 -59.96 47.33 -2.03
CA HIS A 603 -58.81 47.73 -2.82
C HIS A 603 -58.87 49.10 -3.47
N GLY A 604 -59.52 50.05 -2.83
CA GLY A 604 -59.79 51.37 -3.39
C GLY A 604 -60.73 51.40 -4.58
N LEU A 605 -61.32 50.31 -5.01
CA LEU A 605 -62.29 50.22 -6.10
C LEU A 605 -63.70 50.28 -5.53
N ARG A 606 -64.61 51.07 -6.18
CA ARG A 606 -66.06 51.10 -5.84
C ARG A 606 -66.72 49.81 -6.38
N THR A 607 -66.44 48.67 -5.78
CA THR A 607 -67.09 47.41 -6.13
C THR A 607 -68.25 47.13 -5.16
N PRO A 608 -69.38 46.56 -5.62
CA PRO A 608 -70.45 46.13 -4.71
C PRO A 608 -69.87 45.06 -3.76
N ARG A 609 -70.31 45.04 -2.49
CA ARG A 609 -70.00 44.04 -1.52
C ARG A 609 -70.29 42.65 -2.06
N LEU A 610 -69.29 41.78 -2.04
CA LEU A 610 -69.50 40.37 -2.37
C LEU A 610 -70.43 39.75 -1.32
N GLN A 611 -71.49 39.13 -1.81
CA GLN A 611 -72.43 38.37 -0.97
C GLN A 611 -71.71 37.07 -0.58
N GLY A 612 -71.49 36.92 0.71
CA GLY A 612 -70.84 35.73 1.27
C GLY A 612 -70.79 35.81 2.79
N LEU A 613 -70.23 34.78 3.39
CA LEU A 613 -69.94 34.72 4.86
C LEU A 613 -69.09 35.93 5.23
N SER A 614 -69.48 36.66 6.27
CA SER A 614 -68.69 37.75 6.81
C SER A 614 -67.31 37.19 7.31
N ARG A 615 -66.31 38.03 7.29
CA ARG A 615 -64.99 37.66 7.79
C ARG A 615 -65.04 37.08 9.22
N ARG A 616 -65.86 37.61 10.08
CA ARG A 616 -66.15 37.10 11.44
C ARG A 616 -66.76 35.70 11.39
N ASP A 617 -67.66 35.41 10.49
CA ASP A 617 -68.28 34.09 10.39
C ASP A 617 -67.31 33.04 9.81
N GLN A 618 -66.42 33.44 8.90
CA GLN A 618 -65.31 32.59 8.42
C GLN A 618 -64.35 32.31 9.50
N GLU A 619 -63.93 33.29 10.30
CA GLU A 619 -63.00 33.10 11.44
C GLU A 619 -63.64 32.19 12.50
N ARG A 620 -64.92 32.37 12.83
CA ARG A 620 -65.65 31.49 13.77
C ARG A 620 -65.74 30.05 13.25
N LEU A 621 -65.95 29.84 11.96
CA LEU A 621 -65.96 28.50 11.35
C LEU A 621 -64.58 27.81 11.44
N TYR A 622 -63.50 28.57 11.24
CA TYR A 622 -62.16 28.05 11.40
C TYR A 622 -61.80 27.77 12.83
N ASP A 623 -62.10 28.66 13.77
CA ASP A 623 -61.87 28.49 15.19
C ASP A 623 -62.71 27.34 15.80
N THR A 624 -63.96 27.18 15.39
CA THR A 624 -64.82 26.08 15.82
C THR A 624 -64.32 24.73 15.31
N ARG A 625 -63.80 24.64 14.09
CA ARG A 625 -63.18 23.42 13.56
C ARG A 625 -61.91 23.08 14.29
N ALA A 626 -61.08 24.04 14.64
CA ALA A 626 -59.85 23.83 15.38
C ALA A 626 -60.11 23.34 16.81
N VAL A 627 -61.15 23.90 17.48
CA VAL A 627 -61.53 23.50 18.84
C VAL A 627 -62.13 22.10 18.88
N HIS A 628 -62.94 21.71 17.86
CA HIS A 628 -63.49 20.34 17.80
C HIS A 628 -62.46 19.24 17.58
N THR A 629 -61.30 19.58 17.01
CA THR A 629 -60.24 18.60 16.80
C THR A 629 -59.41 18.32 18.07
N LEU A 630 -59.58 19.12 19.11
CA LEU A 630 -58.70 19.07 20.28
C LEU A 630 -59.39 18.91 21.63
N THR A 631 -60.76 18.96 21.67
CA THR A 631 -61.50 18.61 22.87
C THR A 631 -61.72 17.09 22.92
N PRO A 632 -61.20 16.39 23.94
CA PRO A 632 -61.59 15.02 24.16
C PRO A 632 -63.10 14.99 24.43
N THR A 633 -63.81 14.22 23.62
CA THR A 633 -65.24 13.85 23.94
C THR A 633 -65.18 12.84 25.09
N GLY A 634 -64.90 13.27 26.27
CA GLY A 634 -64.92 12.49 27.49
C GLY A 634 -65.18 13.42 28.65
N THR A 635 -66.41 13.37 29.14
CA THR A 635 -66.79 13.88 30.42
C THR A 635 -65.85 13.25 31.48
N GLU A 636 -64.95 14.02 31.94
CA GLU A 636 -64.45 14.06 33.30
C GLU A 636 -63.13 14.80 33.35
N ALA A 637 -63.06 15.72 34.31
CA ALA A 637 -61.89 16.46 34.71
C ALA A 637 -61.66 17.83 34.03
N ALA A 638 -62.62 18.67 34.12
CA ALA A 638 -62.32 20.09 34.30
C ALA A 638 -61.97 20.35 35.78
N GLU A 639 -61.06 19.58 36.36
CA GLU A 639 -60.45 19.91 37.63
C GLU A 639 -58.96 20.17 37.41
N SER A 640 -58.63 21.47 37.59
CA SER A 640 -57.31 21.98 37.91
C SER A 640 -56.15 21.52 37.01
N CYS A 641 -56.15 21.98 35.79
CA CYS A 641 -54.84 22.22 35.14
C CYS A 641 -54.31 23.58 35.62
N GLU A 642 -53.49 23.60 36.63
CA GLU A 642 -52.64 24.77 36.90
C GLU A 642 -51.89 25.12 35.59
N PRO A 643 -51.74 26.38 35.23
CA PRO A 643 -50.95 26.74 34.04
C PRO A 643 -49.52 26.31 34.28
N ILE A 644 -49.09 25.33 33.50
CA ILE A 644 -47.70 24.90 33.49
C ILE A 644 -46.85 26.12 33.13
N SER A 645 -45.96 26.52 34.00
CA SER A 645 -45.07 27.66 33.76
C SER A 645 -44.25 27.37 32.51
N ILE A 646 -44.05 28.33 31.65
CA ILE A 646 -43.28 28.22 30.38
C ILE A 646 -41.90 27.53 30.60
N GLY A 647 -41.25 27.73 31.75
CA GLY A 647 -39.98 27.13 32.10
C GLY A 647 -40.01 25.62 32.32
N GLN A 648 -41.18 25.03 32.73
CA GLN A 648 -41.28 23.55 32.84
C GLN A 648 -41.60 22.92 31.49
N THR A 649 -42.28 23.62 30.62
CA THR A 649 -42.54 23.19 29.23
C THR A 649 -41.26 23.19 28.40
N GLU A 650 -40.41 24.21 28.59
CA GLU A 650 -39.11 24.28 27.93
C GLU A 650 -38.20 23.11 28.28
N LYS A 651 -38.15 22.71 29.55
CA LYS A 651 -37.35 21.57 30.04
C LYS A 651 -37.86 20.23 29.49
N GLN A 652 -39.18 20.05 29.35
CA GLN A 652 -39.77 18.81 28.84
C GLN A 652 -39.62 18.69 27.33
N ILE A 653 -39.74 19.78 26.61
CA ILE A 653 -39.60 19.83 25.14
C ILE A 653 -38.10 19.72 24.75
N SER A 654 -37.19 20.25 25.56
CA SER A 654 -35.74 20.09 25.29
C SER A 654 -35.26 18.62 25.35
N ASN A 655 -36.02 17.76 26.04
CA ASN A 655 -35.72 16.32 26.08
C ASN A 655 -36.26 15.55 24.85
N MET A 656 -37.19 16.11 24.08
CA MET A 656 -37.66 15.55 22.78
C MET A 656 -36.78 15.96 21.63
N THR A 657 -35.98 16.98 21.80
CA THR A 657 -35.16 17.54 20.75
C THR A 657 -33.72 17.18 20.91
N PHE A 658 -33.26 16.55 19.88
CA PHE A 658 -31.90 16.55 19.42
C PHE A 658 -30.87 16.94 20.52
N ASP A 659 -30.33 15.94 21.18
CA ASP A 659 -29.20 16.12 22.08
C ASP A 659 -27.98 16.60 21.29
N GLU A 660 -27.82 17.93 21.20
CA GLU A 660 -26.63 18.55 20.63
C GLU A 660 -25.36 18.01 21.25
N ALA A 661 -25.38 17.70 22.57
CA ALA A 661 -24.23 17.17 23.26
C ALA A 661 -23.86 15.76 22.82
N SER A 662 -24.83 14.88 22.50
CA SER A 662 -24.51 13.53 22.00
C SER A 662 -23.95 13.53 20.58
N PHE A 663 -24.38 14.49 19.75
CA PHE A 663 -23.78 14.69 18.44
C PHE A 663 -22.37 15.26 18.56
N TYR A 664 -22.14 16.16 19.53
CA TYR A 664 -20.86 16.80 19.73
C TYR A 664 -19.84 15.89 20.42
N ASN A 665 -20.25 14.90 21.20
CA ASN A 665 -19.35 13.96 21.88
C ASN A 665 -18.96 12.75 21.03
N ARG A 666 -19.45 12.61 19.81
CA ARG A 666 -19.05 11.57 18.88
C ARG A 666 -17.88 11.97 17.96
N PHE A 667 -17.35 13.19 18.13
CA PHE A 667 -16.20 13.70 17.36
C PHE A 667 -15.12 14.25 18.27
#